data_83553232dd5642fef26ead870a9605d3
#
_entry.id   83553232dd5642fef26ead870a9605d3
#
_cell.length_a   1.000
_cell.length_b   1.000
_cell.length_c   1.000
_cell.angle_alpha   90.00
_cell.angle_beta   90.00
_cell.angle_gamma   90.00
#
_symmetry.space_group_name_H-M   'P 1'
#
loop_
_entity.id
_entity.type
_entity.pdbx_description
1 polymer ?
#
loop_
_entity_poly.entity_id
_entity_poly.type
_entity_poly.pdbx_seq_one_letter_code
_entity_poly.pdbx_strand_id
1 'polypeptide(L)'
;MSDAERAAAAHADPTGFTALRAILRIRPFRRLWIVLGIASLGDWLGLLATSIFAAQQVENPTAKGVAFGGVIAVRLLPALLLGPIAGVLADRFDRRYTMVVCDLIRFVLFASMPVAALLTTNSAVVIGWISIATFLVEAVTMAWLPAKDASVPNLLPRGRLETANQLTLATTYGITPVAAAFLLAGLTTGLSGVYQATDQSFLDPTTFSLYFLALTRLATAFVVFFGIKEISGHNGRRHTTPGVFREFIDGWAYVGRTPLVRGLVVGILAAFAGGGLVVGSAQFYAKSLGGGESTFYILFAMIFVGLAIGISAGPRLIGELSRRRWFGLSIVLAGAAVALMAFAWHLSIAIIFVLLVGIAAGMAFLSGTTLLGGEVEDEVRGRVFGFVNMATRVVLMLAISLSSVLVGLGSDRVLSIGDLSVSVSTTRILLFAAGVVGILAGIGAFRQMDDKSGVPVLADLWGSLRGRPLGLPEPVLQRGIFIVFEGGEGSGKSTQVDLLATALIANGLDVVVTREPGATDVGLQIRSLLLDRHASTGPAGVVLAPRAEALLYAADRAHHVASVVRPALAKGSVVISDRYIDSSLAYQGAGRTLPVDEVSWLSKWATGGLRPDLVVLLDIEPSVGMARVTGRGAADRLEGESLSFHERVRYAFLDLAAADARRYLIVDATLPAEEIAAVVAERVGSFMPAHPGDGADAWPPAGPTDDVPAPPQVPELAPEEPLEPSVESGSGAGESGNGRNRFDREPTPAKPPLSNLDSRLR
;
A
#
# COMPACT_ATOMS: atom_id res chain seq x y z
N MET A 1 22.31 15.53 23.31
CA MET A 1 22.44 14.50 22.28
C MET A 1 23.81 13.91 22.39
N SER A 2 23.91 12.66 22.84
CA SER A 2 25.17 11.92 22.99
C SER A 2 25.78 11.61 21.60
N ASP A 3 27.07 11.32 21.55
CA ASP A 3 27.74 10.94 20.29
C ASP A 3 27.15 9.65 19.70
N ALA A 4 26.56 8.77 20.54
CA ALA A 4 25.81 7.60 20.11
C ALA A 4 24.48 7.96 19.44
N GLU A 5 23.77 8.98 19.90
CA GLU A 5 22.54 9.50 19.26
C GLU A 5 22.86 10.20 17.93
N ARG A 6 24.02 10.88 17.84
CA ARG A 6 24.49 11.47 16.57
C ARG A 6 24.91 10.39 15.57
N ALA A 7 25.53 9.31 16.03
CA ALA A 7 25.89 8.16 15.20
C ALA A 7 24.63 7.39 14.73
N ALA A 8 23.64 7.18 15.60
CA ALA A 8 22.35 6.56 15.24
C ALA A 8 21.53 7.44 14.28
N ALA A 9 21.51 8.76 14.49
CA ALA A 9 20.86 9.71 13.59
C ALA A 9 21.57 9.82 12.22
N ALA A 10 22.89 9.55 12.16
CA ALA A 10 23.66 9.51 10.92
C ALA A 10 23.42 8.22 10.11
N HIS A 11 22.88 7.17 10.73
CA HIS A 11 22.54 5.88 10.10
C HIS A 11 21.04 5.70 9.88
N ALA A 12 20.17 6.59 10.38
CA ALA A 12 18.76 6.61 10.06
C ALA A 12 18.59 6.99 8.58
N ASP A 13 18.03 6.10 7.77
CA ASP A 13 17.70 6.40 6.37
C ASP A 13 16.79 7.63 6.33
N PRO A 14 17.16 8.68 5.56
CA PRO A 14 16.39 9.90 5.52
C PRO A 14 14.99 9.61 4.96
N THR A 15 13.95 9.95 5.72
CA THR A 15 12.55 9.76 5.32
C THR A 15 11.99 11.01 4.61
N GLY A 16 11.07 10.82 3.66
CA GLY A 16 10.35 11.91 3.02
C GLY A 16 11.22 12.85 2.17
N PHE A 17 11.07 14.17 2.34
CA PHE A 17 11.75 15.20 1.55
C PHE A 17 13.28 15.18 1.67
N THR A 18 13.80 14.74 2.80
CA THR A 18 15.25 14.62 3.01
C THR A 18 15.86 13.49 2.18
N ALA A 19 15.14 12.37 2.03
CA ALA A 19 15.52 11.25 1.16
C ALA A 19 15.57 11.69 -0.33
N LEU A 20 14.54 12.41 -0.79
CA LEU A 20 14.48 12.95 -2.15
C LEU A 20 15.66 13.88 -2.43
N ARG A 21 15.96 14.80 -1.51
CA ARG A 21 17.09 15.74 -1.64
C ARG A 21 18.45 15.00 -1.65
N ALA A 22 18.58 13.93 -0.86
CA ALA A 22 19.80 13.13 -0.81
C ALA A 22 20.08 12.41 -2.13
N ILE A 23 19.05 11.88 -2.81
CA ILE A 23 19.18 11.22 -4.11
C ILE A 23 19.51 12.25 -5.20
N LEU A 24 18.86 13.41 -5.22
CA LEU A 24 19.12 14.48 -6.20
C LEU A 24 20.49 15.12 -6.06
N ARG A 25 21.22 14.91 -4.94
CA ARG A 25 22.63 15.33 -4.80
C ARG A 25 23.58 14.44 -5.61
N ILE A 26 23.18 13.23 -5.99
CA ILE A 26 23.99 12.33 -6.82
C ILE A 26 23.94 12.84 -8.26
N ARG A 27 25.04 13.45 -8.72
CA ARG A 27 25.10 14.14 -10.03
C ARG A 27 24.67 13.28 -11.21
N PRO A 28 25.13 12.03 -11.40
CA PRO A 28 24.71 11.20 -12.53
C PRO A 28 23.19 10.91 -12.51
N PHE A 29 22.64 10.57 -11.35
CA PHE A 29 21.20 10.32 -11.21
C PHE A 29 20.39 11.60 -11.46
N ARG A 30 20.78 12.74 -10.93
CA ARG A 30 20.09 14.00 -11.18
C ARG A 30 20.04 14.36 -12.67
N ARG A 31 21.14 14.15 -13.42
CA ARG A 31 21.16 14.35 -14.88
C ARG A 31 20.20 13.40 -15.57
N LEU A 32 20.22 12.11 -15.22
CA LEU A 32 19.28 11.14 -15.75
C LEU A 32 17.83 11.52 -15.43
N TRP A 33 17.53 11.91 -14.20
CA TRP A 33 16.18 12.33 -13.79
C TRP A 33 15.67 13.54 -14.57
N ILE A 34 16.51 14.55 -14.82
CA ILE A 34 16.18 15.71 -15.67
C ILE A 34 15.86 15.24 -17.10
N VAL A 35 16.70 14.38 -17.67
CA VAL A 35 16.46 13.78 -19.01
C VAL A 35 15.12 13.05 -19.04
N LEU A 36 14.84 12.23 -18.02
CA LEU A 36 13.57 11.51 -17.90
C LEU A 36 12.37 12.45 -17.79
N GLY A 37 12.51 13.55 -17.05
CA GLY A 37 11.49 14.60 -16.94
C GLY A 37 11.22 15.27 -18.29
N ILE A 38 12.26 15.67 -19.02
CA ILE A 38 12.13 16.28 -20.36
C ILE A 38 11.56 15.26 -21.37
N ALA A 39 12.03 14.01 -21.33
CA ALA A 39 11.52 12.95 -22.19
C ALA A 39 10.03 12.68 -21.93
N SER A 40 9.64 12.56 -20.66
CA SER A 40 8.24 12.35 -20.26
C SER A 40 7.36 13.55 -20.62
N LEU A 41 7.83 14.78 -20.40
CA LEU A 41 7.14 15.98 -20.85
C LEU A 41 6.88 15.92 -22.37
N GLY A 42 7.89 15.55 -23.14
CA GLY A 42 7.75 15.38 -24.59
C GLY A 42 6.79 14.24 -24.97
N ASP A 43 6.73 13.13 -24.21
CA ASP A 43 5.77 12.03 -24.48
C ASP A 43 4.32 12.50 -24.30
N TRP A 44 4.02 13.29 -23.24
CA TRP A 44 2.69 13.86 -23.02
C TRP A 44 2.34 14.96 -24.02
N LEU A 45 3.31 15.83 -24.37
CA LEU A 45 3.14 16.80 -25.44
C LEU A 45 2.82 16.10 -26.77
N GLY A 46 3.56 15.03 -27.09
CA GLY A 46 3.37 14.24 -28.31
C GLY A 46 2.01 13.58 -28.37
N LEU A 47 1.51 13.05 -27.25
CA LEU A 47 0.15 12.48 -27.19
C LEU A 47 -0.91 13.52 -27.57
N LEU A 48 -0.85 14.70 -26.97
CA LEU A 48 -1.86 15.73 -27.12
C LEU A 48 -1.74 16.45 -28.48
N ALA A 49 -0.54 16.96 -28.81
CA ALA A 49 -0.32 17.74 -30.01
C ALA A 49 -0.50 16.93 -31.31
N THR A 50 0.00 15.69 -31.35
CA THR A 50 -0.10 14.83 -32.56
C THR A 50 -1.56 14.50 -32.89
N SER A 51 -2.37 14.19 -31.88
CA SER A 51 -3.78 13.82 -32.07
C SER A 51 -4.62 15.02 -32.53
N ILE A 52 -4.35 16.22 -31.97
CA ILE A 52 -5.06 17.44 -32.36
C ILE A 52 -4.60 17.88 -33.76
N PHE A 53 -3.29 17.84 -34.03
CA PHE A 53 -2.76 18.17 -35.35
C PHE A 53 -3.37 17.29 -36.47
N ALA A 54 -3.54 15.97 -36.21
CA ALA A 54 -4.21 15.08 -37.14
C ALA A 54 -5.69 15.46 -37.37
N ALA A 55 -6.41 15.84 -36.29
CA ALA A 55 -7.81 16.25 -36.37
C ALA A 55 -7.99 17.59 -37.10
N GLN A 56 -7.01 18.49 -37.08
CA GLN A 56 -7.04 19.77 -37.79
C GLN A 56 -6.91 19.63 -39.31
N GLN A 57 -6.36 18.47 -39.79
CA GLN A 57 -6.19 18.23 -41.25
C GLN A 57 -7.49 17.95 -41.99
N VAL A 58 -8.62 17.82 -41.30
CA VAL A 58 -9.93 17.53 -41.90
C VAL A 58 -11.01 18.44 -41.33
N GLU A 59 -12.04 18.74 -42.11
CA GLU A 59 -13.13 19.62 -41.69
C GLU A 59 -14.35 18.86 -41.15
N ASN A 60 -14.65 17.69 -41.73
CA ASN A 60 -15.79 16.88 -41.36
C ASN A 60 -15.69 16.39 -39.90
N PRO A 61 -16.73 16.59 -39.06
CA PRO A 61 -16.71 16.19 -37.65
C PRO A 61 -16.41 14.72 -37.42
N THR A 62 -16.96 13.83 -38.26
CA THR A 62 -16.70 12.37 -38.16
C THR A 62 -15.23 12.06 -38.49
N ALA A 63 -14.68 12.68 -39.55
CA ALA A 63 -13.31 12.52 -39.93
C ALA A 63 -12.34 13.08 -38.85
N LYS A 64 -12.72 14.19 -38.18
CA LYS A 64 -11.98 14.73 -37.01
C LYS A 64 -11.92 13.71 -35.87
N GLY A 65 -13.07 13.10 -35.55
CA GLY A 65 -13.13 12.05 -34.51
C GLY A 65 -12.26 10.84 -34.85
N VAL A 66 -12.35 10.35 -36.09
CA VAL A 66 -11.54 9.22 -36.58
C VAL A 66 -10.05 9.55 -36.57
N ALA A 67 -9.66 10.76 -37.04
CA ALA A 67 -8.27 11.20 -37.04
C ALA A 67 -7.72 11.33 -35.62
N PHE A 68 -8.43 12.00 -34.72
CA PHE A 68 -8.03 12.15 -33.32
C PHE A 68 -7.91 10.84 -32.58
N GLY A 69 -8.97 10.03 -32.55
CA GLY A 69 -8.97 8.76 -31.84
C GLY A 69 -8.10 7.70 -32.52
N GLY A 70 -8.03 7.72 -33.85
CA GLY A 70 -7.23 6.79 -34.65
C GLY A 70 -5.72 6.94 -34.36
N VAL A 71 -5.21 8.16 -34.29
CA VAL A 71 -3.79 8.40 -33.96
C VAL A 71 -3.46 7.91 -32.54
N ILE A 72 -4.36 8.17 -31.56
CA ILE A 72 -4.17 7.65 -30.20
C ILE A 72 -4.22 6.11 -30.16
N ALA A 73 -5.12 5.51 -30.90
CA ALA A 73 -5.24 4.04 -31.00
C ALA A 73 -3.99 3.44 -31.65
N VAL A 74 -3.52 3.99 -32.75
CA VAL A 74 -2.30 3.55 -33.45
C VAL A 74 -1.08 3.62 -32.52
N ARG A 75 -1.02 4.59 -31.63
CA ARG A 75 0.03 4.72 -30.62
C ARG A 75 0.12 3.50 -29.69
N LEU A 76 -0.99 2.82 -29.40
CA LEU A 76 -1.03 1.66 -28.51
C LEU A 76 -0.62 0.34 -29.20
N LEU A 77 -0.69 0.28 -30.55
CA LEU A 77 -0.42 -0.93 -31.32
C LEU A 77 1.01 -1.49 -31.19
N PRO A 78 2.09 -0.67 -31.22
CA PRO A 78 3.45 -1.21 -31.11
C PRO A 78 3.68 -2.00 -29.84
N ALA A 79 3.11 -1.57 -28.72
CA ALA A 79 3.24 -2.26 -27.46
C ALA A 79 2.57 -3.65 -27.45
N LEU A 80 1.50 -3.83 -28.23
CA LEU A 80 0.84 -5.11 -28.42
C LEU A 80 1.64 -6.05 -29.34
N LEU A 81 2.21 -5.49 -30.42
CA LEU A 81 2.87 -6.27 -31.45
C LEU A 81 4.34 -6.55 -31.13
N LEU A 82 5.05 -5.56 -30.59
CA LEU A 82 6.51 -5.58 -30.44
C LEU A 82 6.97 -5.73 -28.98
N GLY A 83 6.06 -5.69 -28.00
CA GLY A 83 6.40 -5.78 -26.58
C GLY A 83 7.37 -6.92 -26.23
N PRO A 84 7.14 -8.15 -26.74
CA PRO A 84 8.03 -9.29 -26.49
C PRO A 84 9.43 -9.15 -27.08
N ILE A 85 9.53 -8.47 -28.22
CA ILE A 85 10.79 -8.31 -28.98
C ILE A 85 11.63 -7.19 -28.36
N ALA A 86 10.98 -6.21 -27.77
CA ALA A 86 11.61 -5.01 -27.19
C ALA A 86 12.60 -5.33 -26.06
N GLY A 87 12.25 -6.29 -25.19
CA GLY A 87 13.12 -6.75 -24.10
C GLY A 87 14.42 -7.36 -24.64
N VAL A 88 14.32 -8.21 -25.64
CA VAL A 88 15.48 -8.87 -26.28
C VAL A 88 16.41 -7.85 -26.96
N LEU A 89 15.81 -6.81 -27.56
CA LEU A 89 16.57 -5.77 -28.25
C LEU A 89 17.36 -4.90 -27.25
N ALA A 90 16.75 -4.57 -26.12
CA ALA A 90 17.38 -3.76 -25.06
C ALA A 90 18.57 -4.47 -24.39
N ASP A 91 18.56 -5.81 -24.35
CA ASP A 91 19.65 -6.59 -23.75
C ASP A 91 20.86 -6.77 -24.69
N ARG A 92 20.67 -6.58 -26.02
CA ARG A 92 21.72 -6.76 -27.00
C ARG A 92 22.62 -5.57 -27.23
N PHE A 93 22.12 -4.36 -27.02
CA PHE A 93 22.81 -3.13 -27.34
C PHE A 93 23.23 -2.35 -26.09
N ASP A 94 24.26 -1.52 -26.21
CA ASP A 94 24.67 -0.59 -25.16
C ASP A 94 23.54 0.40 -24.86
N ARG A 95 23.16 0.50 -23.60
CA ARG A 95 22.00 1.27 -23.12
C ARG A 95 22.06 2.74 -23.52
N ARG A 96 23.26 3.35 -23.42
CA ARG A 96 23.48 4.77 -23.74
C ARG A 96 23.26 5.03 -25.23
N TYR A 97 23.88 4.23 -26.09
CA TYR A 97 23.72 4.40 -27.53
C TYR A 97 22.31 4.06 -27.99
N THR A 98 21.66 3.06 -27.39
CA THR A 98 20.26 2.75 -27.67
C THR A 98 19.36 3.94 -27.38
N MET A 99 19.49 4.59 -26.21
CA MET A 99 18.71 5.76 -25.86
C MET A 99 18.94 6.92 -26.83
N VAL A 100 20.21 7.20 -27.19
CA VAL A 100 20.56 8.29 -28.11
C VAL A 100 20.00 8.06 -29.52
N VAL A 101 20.18 6.87 -30.09
CA VAL A 101 19.69 6.53 -31.44
C VAL A 101 18.15 6.57 -31.47
N CYS A 102 17.51 6.03 -30.45
CA CYS A 102 16.04 6.09 -30.33
C CYS A 102 15.54 7.54 -30.30
N ASP A 103 16.15 8.41 -29.52
CA ASP A 103 15.73 9.82 -29.42
C ASP A 103 16.02 10.61 -30.72
N LEU A 104 17.09 10.31 -31.44
CA LEU A 104 17.37 10.91 -32.77
C LEU A 104 16.32 10.46 -33.79
N ILE A 105 15.96 9.17 -33.84
CA ILE A 105 14.91 8.67 -34.74
C ILE A 105 13.56 9.37 -34.39
N ARG A 106 13.22 9.46 -33.11
CA ARG A 106 12.00 10.14 -32.65
C ARG A 106 12.00 11.63 -33.00
N PHE A 107 13.15 12.32 -32.92
CA PHE A 107 13.30 13.69 -33.36
C PHE A 107 12.92 13.83 -34.84
N VAL A 108 13.49 13.00 -35.72
CA VAL A 108 13.22 13.06 -37.15
C VAL A 108 11.73 12.78 -37.44
N LEU A 109 11.17 11.75 -36.81
CA LEU A 109 9.76 11.37 -37.01
C LEU A 109 8.80 12.48 -36.57
N PHE A 110 9.00 13.10 -35.39
CA PHE A 110 8.13 14.18 -34.95
C PHE A 110 8.29 15.43 -35.82
N ALA A 111 9.50 15.79 -36.21
CA ALA A 111 9.74 16.93 -37.10
C ALA A 111 9.15 16.72 -38.51
N SER A 112 9.07 15.47 -38.99
CA SER A 112 8.51 15.14 -40.30
C SER A 112 6.99 15.29 -40.39
N MET A 113 6.25 15.24 -39.28
CA MET A 113 4.79 15.32 -39.28
C MET A 113 4.27 16.67 -39.82
N PRO A 114 4.69 17.84 -39.28
CA PRO A 114 4.28 19.11 -39.84
C PRO A 114 4.88 19.35 -41.24
N VAL A 115 6.09 18.85 -41.54
CA VAL A 115 6.68 18.93 -42.89
C VAL A 115 5.80 18.23 -43.92
N ALA A 116 5.22 17.05 -43.58
CA ALA A 116 4.31 16.36 -44.48
C ALA A 116 3.08 17.24 -44.85
N ALA A 117 2.55 17.97 -43.90
CA ALA A 117 1.43 18.90 -44.17
C ALA A 117 1.82 20.10 -45.01
N LEU A 118 3.10 20.49 -45.03
CA LEU A 118 3.61 21.52 -45.93
C LEU A 118 3.84 21.00 -47.39
N LEU A 119 4.12 19.71 -47.53
CA LEU A 119 4.44 19.10 -48.83
C LEU A 119 3.18 18.67 -49.61
N THR A 120 2.04 18.47 -48.95
CA THR A 120 0.81 18.03 -49.61
C THR A 120 -0.44 18.54 -48.88
N THR A 121 -1.43 18.96 -49.71
CA THR A 121 -2.76 19.36 -49.21
C THR A 121 -3.74 18.16 -49.07
N ASN A 122 -3.31 16.96 -49.46
CA ASN A 122 -4.13 15.76 -49.30
C ASN A 122 -4.17 15.28 -47.84
N SER A 123 -5.26 15.59 -47.16
CA SER A 123 -5.47 15.24 -45.75
C SER A 123 -5.29 13.74 -45.46
N ALA A 124 -5.68 12.86 -46.39
CA ALA A 124 -5.53 11.40 -46.18
C ALA A 124 -4.06 10.98 -46.16
N VAL A 125 -3.21 11.59 -47.00
CA VAL A 125 -1.78 11.35 -47.04
C VAL A 125 -1.12 11.87 -45.74
N VAL A 126 -1.50 13.07 -45.31
CA VAL A 126 -0.94 13.69 -44.10
C VAL A 126 -1.32 12.86 -42.85
N ILE A 127 -2.58 12.50 -42.69
CA ILE A 127 -3.04 11.68 -41.55
C ILE A 127 -2.43 10.28 -41.59
N GLY A 128 -2.33 9.68 -42.79
CA GLY A 128 -1.63 8.42 -42.99
C GLY A 128 -0.17 8.46 -42.53
N TRP A 129 0.55 9.52 -42.89
CA TRP A 129 1.93 9.73 -42.44
C TRP A 129 2.04 9.94 -40.95
N ILE A 130 1.18 10.79 -40.37
CA ILE A 130 1.12 11.01 -38.91
C ILE A 130 0.90 9.69 -38.19
N SER A 131 0.00 8.84 -38.67
CA SER A 131 -0.28 7.52 -38.09
C SER A 131 0.92 6.60 -38.17
N ILE A 132 1.58 6.50 -39.32
CA ILE A 132 2.80 5.71 -39.50
C ILE A 132 3.95 6.24 -38.62
N ALA A 133 4.17 7.54 -38.60
CA ALA A 133 5.21 8.14 -37.78
C ALA A 133 4.94 7.92 -36.29
N THR A 134 3.70 8.04 -35.86
CA THR A 134 3.29 7.75 -34.46
C THR A 134 3.53 6.27 -34.10
N PHE A 135 3.17 5.34 -34.99
CA PHE A 135 3.48 3.93 -34.80
C PHE A 135 4.98 3.69 -34.65
N LEU A 136 5.80 4.25 -35.51
CA LEU A 136 7.26 4.12 -35.48
C LEU A 136 7.88 4.76 -34.23
N VAL A 137 7.39 5.93 -33.80
CA VAL A 137 7.81 6.59 -32.54
C VAL A 137 7.60 5.66 -31.36
N GLU A 138 6.43 5.04 -31.25
CA GLU A 138 6.15 4.10 -30.15
C GLU A 138 6.91 2.79 -30.28
N ALA A 139 7.11 2.27 -31.48
CA ALA A 139 7.95 1.09 -31.74
C ALA A 139 9.40 1.31 -31.23
N VAL A 140 9.96 2.48 -31.55
CA VAL A 140 11.29 2.88 -31.06
C VAL A 140 11.30 3.10 -29.55
N THR A 141 10.21 3.61 -28.99
CA THR A 141 10.04 3.78 -27.52
C THR A 141 10.09 2.46 -26.78
N MET A 142 9.64 1.36 -27.39
CA MET A 142 9.71 0.02 -26.79
C MET A 142 11.17 -0.45 -26.55
N ALA A 143 12.13 -0.01 -27.37
CA ALA A 143 13.55 -0.28 -27.14
C ALA A 143 14.19 0.72 -26.14
N TRP A 144 13.72 1.97 -26.14
CA TRP A 144 14.22 3.03 -25.27
C TRP A 144 13.88 2.77 -23.79
N LEU A 145 12.65 2.31 -23.50
CA LEU A 145 12.13 2.18 -22.13
C LEU A 145 12.91 1.16 -21.28
N PRO A 146 13.18 -0.10 -21.73
CA PRO A 146 14.00 -1.03 -20.96
C PRO A 146 15.45 -0.56 -20.79
N ALA A 147 16.04 0.11 -21.79
CA ALA A 147 17.38 0.67 -21.70
C ALA A 147 17.47 1.73 -20.58
N LYS A 148 16.44 2.57 -20.46
CA LYS A 148 16.27 3.54 -19.40
C LYS A 148 16.13 2.86 -18.01
N ASP A 149 15.21 1.89 -17.87
CA ASP A 149 14.91 1.25 -16.58
C ASP A 149 16.13 0.47 -16.06
N ALA A 150 16.87 -0.17 -16.96
CA ALA A 150 18.11 -0.87 -16.62
C ALA A 150 19.28 0.07 -16.27
N SER A 151 19.17 1.38 -16.53
CA SER A 151 20.23 2.35 -16.24
C SER A 151 20.17 2.84 -14.79
N VAL A 152 19.00 2.92 -14.16
CA VAL A 152 18.79 3.46 -12.81
C VAL A 152 19.58 2.69 -11.73
N PRO A 153 19.57 1.32 -11.69
CA PRO A 153 20.31 0.57 -10.69
C PRO A 153 21.83 0.73 -10.75
N ASN A 154 22.37 1.13 -11.92
CA ASN A 154 23.80 1.35 -12.08
C ASN A 154 24.28 2.70 -11.47
N LEU A 155 23.36 3.61 -11.22
CA LEU A 155 23.66 4.96 -10.75
C LEU A 155 23.41 5.16 -9.25
N LEU A 156 22.74 4.22 -8.58
CA LEU A 156 22.28 4.35 -7.20
C LEU A 156 22.61 3.11 -6.35
N PRO A 157 22.93 3.30 -5.06
CA PRO A 157 22.98 2.22 -4.09
C PRO A 157 21.61 1.51 -3.97
N ARG A 158 21.62 0.18 -3.72
CA ARG A 158 20.39 -0.64 -3.66
C ARG A 158 19.32 -0.10 -2.70
N GLY A 159 19.71 0.40 -1.52
CA GLY A 159 18.76 0.96 -0.53
C GLY A 159 18.06 2.25 -0.96
N ARG A 160 18.49 2.90 -2.06
CA ARG A 160 17.88 4.15 -2.57
C ARG A 160 17.04 3.97 -3.83
N LEU A 161 16.95 2.75 -4.36
CA LEU A 161 16.23 2.46 -5.61
C LEU A 161 14.72 2.70 -5.48
N GLU A 162 14.14 2.39 -4.31
CA GLU A 162 12.71 2.60 -4.06
C GLU A 162 12.34 4.08 -4.14
N THR A 163 13.07 4.94 -3.44
CA THR A 163 12.84 6.40 -3.46
C THR A 163 13.07 6.99 -4.86
N ALA A 164 14.06 6.46 -5.61
CA ALA A 164 14.28 6.88 -6.99
C ALA A 164 13.13 6.50 -7.93
N ASN A 165 12.56 5.30 -7.74
CA ASN A 165 11.37 4.84 -8.47
C ASN A 165 10.15 5.70 -8.15
N GLN A 166 9.90 6.00 -6.88
CA GLN A 166 8.82 6.90 -6.45
C GLN A 166 8.96 8.28 -7.09
N LEU A 167 10.17 8.86 -7.08
CA LEU A 167 10.43 10.16 -7.70
C LEU A 167 10.20 10.13 -9.22
N THR A 168 10.63 9.07 -9.90
CA THR A 168 10.45 8.89 -11.33
C THR A 168 8.97 8.75 -11.69
N LEU A 169 8.21 7.95 -10.94
CA LEU A 169 6.77 7.80 -11.13
C LEU A 169 6.00 9.10 -10.88
N ALA A 170 6.32 9.81 -9.79
CA ALA A 170 5.72 11.12 -9.50
C ALA A 170 6.02 12.15 -10.60
N THR A 171 7.22 12.13 -11.17
CA THR A 171 7.57 12.99 -12.30
C THR A 171 6.80 12.61 -13.56
N THR A 172 6.81 11.31 -13.93
CA THR A 172 6.26 10.83 -15.21
C THR A 172 4.73 10.89 -15.26
N TYR A 173 4.05 10.56 -14.16
CA TYR A 173 2.59 10.47 -14.13
C TYR A 173 1.91 11.57 -13.31
N GLY A 174 2.68 12.36 -12.55
CA GLY A 174 2.17 13.49 -11.78
C GLY A 174 2.51 14.83 -12.40
N ILE A 175 3.78 15.18 -12.45
CA ILE A 175 4.25 16.53 -12.80
C ILE A 175 4.20 16.79 -14.32
N THR A 176 4.74 15.86 -15.12
CA THR A 176 4.95 16.11 -16.56
C THR A 176 3.66 16.16 -17.39
N PRO A 177 2.58 15.37 -17.15
CA PRO A 177 1.34 15.54 -17.90
C PRO A 177 0.65 16.88 -17.61
N VAL A 178 0.69 17.33 -16.34
CA VAL A 178 0.16 18.63 -15.95
C VAL A 178 0.96 19.76 -16.61
N ALA A 179 2.29 19.69 -16.55
CA ALA A 179 3.18 20.66 -17.18
C ALA A 179 2.99 20.70 -18.70
N ALA A 180 2.85 19.54 -19.37
CA ALA A 180 2.60 19.45 -20.81
C ALA A 180 1.28 20.11 -21.20
N ALA A 181 0.22 19.83 -20.45
CA ALA A 181 -1.09 20.40 -20.71
C ALA A 181 -1.13 21.93 -20.53
N PHE A 182 -0.53 22.45 -19.43
CA PHE A 182 -0.44 23.90 -19.23
C PHE A 182 0.48 24.58 -20.25
N LEU A 183 1.55 23.93 -20.66
CA LEU A 183 2.42 24.46 -21.72
C LEU A 183 1.66 24.58 -23.04
N LEU A 184 0.91 23.54 -23.43
CA LEU A 184 0.07 23.59 -24.63
C LEU A 184 -1.05 24.61 -24.52
N ALA A 185 -1.72 24.70 -23.38
CA ALA A 185 -2.73 25.74 -23.16
C ALA A 185 -2.14 27.15 -23.29
N GLY A 186 -0.97 27.36 -22.72
CA GLY A 186 -0.25 28.66 -22.83
C GLY A 186 0.22 28.97 -24.25
N LEU A 187 0.73 27.97 -24.97
CA LEU A 187 1.13 28.15 -26.38
C LEU A 187 -0.07 28.42 -27.26
N THR A 188 -1.19 27.71 -27.09
CA THR A 188 -2.41 27.99 -27.89
C THR A 188 -2.97 29.36 -27.62
N THR A 189 -3.02 29.84 -26.38
CA THR A 189 -3.52 31.19 -26.06
C THR A 189 -2.55 32.27 -26.48
N GLY A 190 -1.24 32.07 -26.29
CA GLY A 190 -0.20 33.07 -26.61
C GLY A 190 0.09 33.20 -28.09
N LEU A 191 0.15 32.10 -28.84
CA LEU A 191 0.47 32.11 -30.28
C LEU A 191 -0.73 32.36 -31.18
N SER A 192 -1.96 32.06 -30.74
CA SER A 192 -3.15 32.23 -31.57
C SER A 192 -3.33 33.67 -32.08
N GLY A 193 -3.08 34.66 -31.25
CA GLY A 193 -3.15 36.08 -31.64
C GLY A 193 -2.07 36.45 -32.65
N VAL A 194 -0.86 35.94 -32.48
CA VAL A 194 0.27 36.18 -33.39
C VAL A 194 0.06 35.48 -34.73
N TYR A 195 -0.43 34.23 -34.68
CA TYR A 195 -0.76 33.43 -35.87
C TYR A 195 -1.85 34.12 -36.71
N GLN A 196 -2.95 34.55 -36.06
CA GLN A 196 -4.02 35.27 -36.75
C GLN A 196 -3.56 36.63 -37.39
N ALA A 197 -2.55 37.26 -36.80
CA ALA A 197 -2.01 38.52 -37.31
C ALA A 197 -1.01 38.31 -38.45
N THR A 198 -0.28 37.18 -38.50
CA THR A 198 0.84 36.97 -39.43
C THR A 198 0.56 35.90 -40.51
N ASP A 199 -0.43 35.08 -40.33
CA ASP A 199 -0.79 33.91 -41.19
C ASP A 199 0.40 33.00 -41.55
N GLN A 200 1.37 32.93 -40.64
CA GLN A 200 2.54 32.08 -40.83
C GLN A 200 2.29 30.67 -40.27
N SER A 201 2.20 29.67 -41.13
CA SER A 201 1.85 28.30 -40.78
C SER A 201 2.73 27.66 -39.71
N PHE A 202 4.01 28.08 -39.58
CA PHE A 202 4.88 27.53 -38.50
C PHE A 202 4.53 28.08 -37.12
N LEU A 203 3.81 29.22 -37.03
CA LEU A 203 3.31 29.82 -35.81
C LEU A 203 1.95 29.27 -35.39
N ASP A 204 1.32 28.37 -36.16
CA ASP A 204 0.19 27.60 -35.69
C ASP A 204 0.57 26.91 -34.39
N PRO A 205 -0.20 27.09 -33.30
CA PRO A 205 0.18 26.55 -31.96
C PRO A 205 0.47 25.06 -31.94
N THR A 206 -0.26 24.30 -32.75
CA THR A 206 -0.12 22.82 -32.80
C THR A 206 1.13 22.43 -33.59
N THR A 207 1.38 23.08 -34.72
CA THR A 207 2.59 22.91 -35.53
C THR A 207 3.84 23.28 -34.72
N PHE A 208 3.81 24.42 -34.04
CA PHE A 208 4.90 24.86 -33.16
C PHE A 208 5.16 23.83 -32.04
N SER A 209 4.08 23.29 -31.44
CA SER A 209 4.20 22.28 -30.38
C SER A 209 4.87 21.00 -30.85
N LEU A 210 4.66 20.58 -32.11
CA LEU A 210 5.33 19.40 -32.69
C LEU A 210 6.82 19.64 -32.91
N TYR A 211 7.22 20.82 -33.38
CA TYR A 211 8.65 21.18 -33.52
C TYR A 211 9.32 21.30 -32.15
N PHE A 212 8.64 21.92 -31.17
CA PHE A 212 9.13 22.00 -29.81
C PHE A 212 9.33 20.59 -29.21
N LEU A 213 8.35 19.69 -29.41
CA LEU A 213 8.46 18.29 -29.04
C LEU A 213 9.67 17.59 -29.67
N ALA A 214 9.86 17.76 -30.99
CA ALA A 214 11.01 17.21 -31.67
C ALA A 214 12.31 17.72 -31.04
N LEU A 215 12.41 19.01 -30.74
CA LEU A 215 13.58 19.61 -30.11
C LEU A 215 13.85 19.03 -28.70
N THR A 216 12.81 18.68 -27.93
CA THR A 216 13.00 17.99 -26.63
C THR A 216 13.69 16.64 -26.79
N ARG A 217 13.41 15.89 -27.90
CA ARG A 217 14.09 14.61 -28.20
C ARG A 217 15.55 14.82 -28.58
N LEU A 218 15.84 15.86 -29.34
CA LEU A 218 17.22 16.21 -29.63
C LEU A 218 18.00 16.61 -28.38
N ALA A 219 17.37 17.38 -27.48
CA ALA A 219 17.96 17.78 -26.20
C ALA A 219 18.24 16.55 -25.31
N THR A 220 17.31 15.60 -25.21
CA THR A 220 17.52 14.36 -24.44
C THR A 220 18.64 13.51 -25.02
N ALA A 221 18.69 13.34 -26.35
CA ALA A 221 19.78 12.63 -27.02
C ALA A 221 21.16 13.27 -26.70
N PHE A 222 21.23 14.60 -26.78
CA PHE A 222 22.46 15.34 -26.49
C PHE A 222 22.91 15.17 -25.03
N VAL A 223 21.98 15.33 -24.07
CA VAL A 223 22.32 15.20 -22.63
C VAL A 223 22.72 13.77 -22.27
N VAL A 224 22.07 12.75 -22.85
CA VAL A 224 22.46 11.34 -22.64
C VAL A 224 23.84 11.08 -23.24
N PHE A 225 24.09 11.58 -24.47
CA PHE A 225 25.36 11.36 -25.17
C PHE A 225 26.55 12.01 -24.49
N PHE A 226 26.45 13.27 -24.08
CA PHE A 226 27.56 14.02 -23.49
C PHE A 226 27.57 14.01 -21.96
N GLY A 227 26.40 13.89 -21.32
CA GLY A 227 26.21 14.15 -19.90
C GLY A 227 26.29 12.94 -19.00
N ILE A 228 26.04 11.69 -19.49
CA ILE A 228 25.86 10.52 -18.62
C ILE A 228 26.60 9.31 -19.20
N LYS A 229 27.93 9.29 -19.02
CA LYS A 229 28.77 8.19 -19.49
C LYS A 229 28.61 6.90 -18.68
N GLU A 230 28.15 7.02 -17.44
CA GLU A 230 28.03 5.95 -16.46
C GLU A 230 26.92 4.93 -16.81
N ILE A 231 26.05 5.26 -17.75
CA ILE A 231 24.94 4.36 -18.20
C ILE A 231 25.46 3.25 -19.14
N SER A 232 26.62 3.45 -19.77
CA SER A 232 27.17 2.50 -20.74
C SER A 232 27.40 1.13 -20.10
N GLY A 233 26.90 0.05 -20.71
CA GLY A 233 27.10 -1.32 -20.24
C GLY A 233 26.07 -2.32 -20.82
N HIS A 234 26.45 -3.61 -20.81
CA HIS A 234 25.64 -4.75 -21.23
C HIS A 234 25.29 -5.63 -20.03
N ASN A 235 24.05 -6.10 -19.94
CA ASN A 235 23.70 -7.22 -19.06
C ASN A 235 23.71 -8.53 -19.87
N GLY A 236 24.75 -9.34 -19.70
CA GLY A 236 24.91 -10.61 -20.39
C GLY A 236 23.98 -11.76 -19.92
N ARG A 237 22.83 -11.48 -19.32
CA ARG A 237 21.86 -12.51 -18.93
C ARG A 237 20.92 -12.81 -20.11
N ARG A 238 21.08 -13.99 -20.70
CA ARG A 238 20.11 -14.55 -21.65
C ARG A 238 18.85 -14.94 -20.88
N HIS A 239 17.80 -14.16 -20.96
CA HIS A 239 16.46 -14.62 -20.62
C HIS A 239 15.90 -15.40 -21.81
N THR A 240 15.66 -16.71 -21.62
CA THR A 240 14.83 -17.50 -22.53
C THR A 240 13.39 -17.02 -22.35
N THR A 241 12.85 -16.36 -23.34
CA THR A 241 11.45 -15.94 -23.37
C THR A 241 10.55 -17.14 -23.67
N PRO A 242 9.73 -17.62 -22.73
CA PRO A 242 8.61 -18.51 -23.04
C PRO A 242 7.65 -17.78 -24.00
N GLY A 243 6.90 -18.53 -24.81
CA GLY A 243 6.03 -17.93 -25.81
C GLY A 243 4.98 -17.01 -25.18
N VAL A 244 5.05 -15.72 -25.45
CA VAL A 244 4.21 -14.65 -24.89
C VAL A 244 2.71 -14.95 -25.00
N PHE A 245 2.31 -15.61 -26.06
CA PHE A 245 0.90 -15.99 -26.28
C PHE A 245 0.45 -17.05 -25.28
N ARG A 246 1.33 -17.96 -24.88
CA ARG A 246 1.04 -18.98 -23.85
C ARG A 246 0.95 -18.36 -22.48
N GLU A 247 1.85 -17.43 -22.14
CA GLU A 247 1.79 -16.69 -20.87
C GLU A 247 0.50 -15.85 -20.73
N PHE A 248 0.03 -15.28 -21.84
CA PHE A 248 -1.22 -14.55 -21.89
C PHE A 248 -2.42 -15.47 -21.60
N ILE A 249 -2.49 -16.65 -22.23
CA ILE A 249 -3.58 -17.63 -22.01
C ILE A 249 -3.54 -18.18 -20.58
N ASP A 250 -2.35 -18.47 -20.04
CA ASP A 250 -2.19 -18.95 -18.67
C ASP A 250 -2.61 -17.90 -17.66
N GLY A 251 -2.28 -16.62 -17.91
CA GLY A 251 -2.75 -15.48 -17.12
C GLY A 251 -4.27 -15.33 -17.14
N TRP A 252 -4.90 -15.47 -18.31
CA TRP A 252 -6.37 -15.46 -18.46
C TRP A 252 -7.04 -16.58 -17.68
N ALA A 253 -6.51 -17.81 -17.80
CA ALA A 253 -7.05 -18.98 -17.12
C ALA A 253 -6.99 -18.84 -15.60
N TYR A 254 -5.90 -18.27 -15.06
CA TYR A 254 -5.76 -17.99 -13.62
C TYR A 254 -6.78 -16.95 -13.14
N VAL A 255 -6.92 -15.83 -13.87
CA VAL A 255 -7.90 -14.77 -13.57
C VAL A 255 -9.32 -15.33 -13.57
N GLY A 256 -9.67 -16.19 -14.55
CA GLY A 256 -11.01 -16.80 -14.63
C GLY A 256 -11.36 -17.72 -13.45
N ARG A 257 -10.36 -18.40 -12.87
CA ARG A 257 -10.54 -19.36 -11.77
C ARG A 257 -10.57 -18.72 -10.39
N THR A 258 -9.95 -17.56 -10.19
CA THR A 258 -9.83 -16.90 -8.89
C THR A 258 -10.80 -15.72 -8.80
N PRO A 259 -11.94 -15.82 -8.04
CA PRO A 259 -12.99 -14.80 -8.02
C PRO A 259 -12.47 -13.41 -7.63
N LEU A 260 -11.59 -13.33 -6.64
CA LEU A 260 -11.01 -12.10 -6.17
C LEU A 260 -10.15 -11.41 -7.24
N VAL A 261 -9.26 -12.16 -7.90
CA VAL A 261 -8.39 -11.63 -8.97
C VAL A 261 -9.25 -11.26 -10.18
N ARG A 262 -10.30 -12.03 -10.48
CA ARG A 262 -11.26 -11.69 -11.54
C ARG A 262 -11.97 -10.37 -11.26
N GLY A 263 -12.50 -10.15 -10.05
CA GLY A 263 -13.12 -8.89 -9.65
C GLY A 263 -12.17 -7.70 -9.79
N LEU A 264 -10.92 -7.87 -9.37
CA LEU A 264 -9.88 -6.87 -9.49
C LEU A 264 -9.57 -6.53 -10.95
N VAL A 265 -9.35 -7.54 -11.78
CA VAL A 265 -9.03 -7.35 -13.21
C VAL A 265 -10.19 -6.75 -13.97
N VAL A 266 -11.42 -7.23 -13.75
CA VAL A 266 -12.64 -6.63 -14.36
C VAL A 266 -12.80 -5.17 -13.95
N GLY A 267 -12.58 -4.84 -12.67
CA GLY A 267 -12.60 -3.45 -12.20
C GLY A 267 -11.55 -2.57 -12.89
N ILE A 268 -10.30 -3.06 -13.02
CA ILE A 268 -9.23 -2.36 -13.74
C ILE A 268 -9.62 -2.14 -15.21
N LEU A 269 -10.04 -3.19 -15.92
CA LEU A 269 -10.42 -3.09 -17.33
C LEU A 269 -11.60 -2.13 -17.55
N ALA A 270 -12.60 -2.16 -16.68
CA ALA A 270 -13.72 -1.24 -16.74
C ALA A 270 -13.31 0.22 -16.47
N ALA A 271 -12.41 0.45 -15.51
CA ALA A 271 -11.85 1.79 -15.27
C ALA A 271 -11.08 2.32 -16.49
N PHE A 272 -10.29 1.47 -17.17
CA PHE A 272 -9.59 1.83 -18.39
C PHE A 272 -10.53 2.02 -19.57
N ALA A 273 -11.61 1.23 -19.68
CA ALA A 273 -12.66 1.44 -20.68
C ALA A 273 -13.34 2.80 -20.49
N GLY A 274 -13.76 3.12 -19.27
CA GLY A 274 -14.35 4.42 -18.92
C GLY A 274 -13.39 5.58 -19.20
N GLY A 275 -12.12 5.44 -18.79
CA GLY A 275 -11.07 6.41 -19.09
C GLY A 275 -10.86 6.62 -20.59
N GLY A 276 -10.87 5.54 -21.38
CA GLY A 276 -10.77 5.60 -22.85
C GLY A 276 -11.95 6.33 -23.50
N LEU A 277 -13.17 6.08 -23.02
CA LEU A 277 -14.37 6.81 -23.50
C LEU A 277 -14.26 8.31 -23.18
N VAL A 278 -13.82 8.67 -22.00
CA VAL A 278 -13.60 10.08 -21.60
C VAL A 278 -12.51 10.72 -22.46
N VAL A 279 -11.35 10.08 -22.65
CA VAL A 279 -10.24 10.63 -23.45
C VAL A 279 -10.65 10.80 -24.91
N GLY A 280 -11.31 9.81 -25.51
CA GLY A 280 -11.72 9.88 -26.92
C GLY A 280 -12.82 10.92 -27.20
N SER A 281 -13.62 11.28 -26.19
CA SER A 281 -14.66 12.32 -26.29
C SER A 281 -14.20 13.71 -25.80
N ALA A 282 -13.03 13.81 -25.17
CA ALA A 282 -12.61 15.00 -24.41
C ALA A 282 -12.51 16.27 -25.24
N GLN A 283 -12.01 16.19 -26.48
CA GLN A 283 -11.91 17.34 -27.38
C GLN A 283 -13.29 17.91 -27.75
N PHE A 284 -14.25 17.00 -28.03
CA PHE A 284 -15.62 17.40 -28.37
C PHE A 284 -16.37 17.94 -27.15
N TYR A 285 -16.09 17.37 -25.97
CA TYR A 285 -16.64 17.86 -24.72
C TYR A 285 -16.15 19.29 -24.42
N ALA A 286 -14.87 19.59 -24.59
CA ALA A 286 -14.33 20.92 -24.43
C ALA A 286 -15.02 21.94 -25.35
N LYS A 287 -15.30 21.55 -26.61
CA LYS A 287 -16.06 22.39 -27.56
C LYS A 287 -17.51 22.59 -27.12
N SER A 288 -18.18 21.57 -26.58
CA SER A 288 -19.57 21.66 -26.07
C SER A 288 -19.70 22.60 -24.87
N LEU A 289 -18.61 22.94 -24.20
CA LEU A 289 -18.54 23.94 -23.14
C LEU A 289 -18.26 25.39 -23.65
N GLY A 290 -18.27 25.58 -24.97
CA GLY A 290 -17.96 26.87 -25.60
C GLY A 290 -16.46 27.21 -25.62
N GLY A 291 -15.60 26.25 -25.31
CA GLY A 291 -14.17 26.38 -25.24
C GLY A 291 -13.44 25.83 -26.45
N GLY A 292 -12.22 26.36 -26.71
CA GLY A 292 -11.30 25.86 -27.74
C GLY A 292 -10.37 24.75 -27.22
N GLU A 293 -9.24 24.61 -27.92
CA GLU A 293 -8.21 23.62 -27.57
C GLU A 293 -7.59 23.86 -26.17
N SER A 294 -7.44 25.13 -25.77
CA SER A 294 -6.97 25.46 -24.41
C SER A 294 -7.84 24.87 -23.31
N THR A 295 -9.17 24.86 -23.52
CA THR A 295 -10.11 24.22 -22.58
C THR A 295 -9.87 22.72 -22.48
N PHE A 296 -9.62 22.04 -23.60
CA PHE A 296 -9.26 20.62 -23.59
C PHE A 296 -7.99 20.37 -22.79
N TYR A 297 -6.94 21.18 -22.98
CA TYR A 297 -5.69 21.02 -22.23
C TYR A 297 -5.86 21.29 -20.74
N ILE A 298 -6.66 22.29 -20.35
CA ILE A 298 -6.96 22.56 -18.95
C ILE A 298 -7.70 21.39 -18.30
N LEU A 299 -8.75 20.85 -18.94
CA LEU A 299 -9.46 19.70 -18.43
C LEU A 299 -8.55 18.47 -18.30
N PHE A 300 -7.67 18.26 -19.30
CA PHE A 300 -6.66 17.19 -19.25
C PHE A 300 -5.69 17.38 -18.08
N ALA A 301 -5.18 18.58 -17.84
CA ALA A 301 -4.33 18.90 -16.70
C ALA A 301 -5.03 18.58 -15.38
N MET A 302 -6.30 18.95 -15.24
CA MET A 302 -7.06 18.76 -14.01
C MET A 302 -7.33 17.28 -13.68
N ILE A 303 -7.43 16.38 -14.67
CA ILE A 303 -7.46 14.93 -14.43
C ILE A 303 -6.19 14.48 -13.71
N PHE A 304 -5.00 14.92 -14.17
CA PHE A 304 -3.72 14.53 -13.59
C PHE A 304 -3.43 15.19 -12.25
N VAL A 305 -3.88 16.42 -12.05
CA VAL A 305 -3.88 17.07 -10.72
C VAL A 305 -4.71 16.24 -9.74
N GLY A 306 -5.93 15.85 -10.14
CA GLY A 306 -6.78 14.98 -9.36
C GLY A 306 -6.12 13.63 -9.08
N LEU A 307 -5.55 12.98 -10.10
CA LEU A 307 -4.85 11.70 -9.97
C LEU A 307 -3.68 11.79 -8.96
N ALA A 308 -2.89 12.85 -9.01
CA ALA A 308 -1.81 13.08 -8.06
C ALA A 308 -2.34 13.26 -6.63
N ILE A 309 -3.44 14.01 -6.44
CA ILE A 309 -4.12 14.15 -5.16
C ILE A 309 -4.63 12.79 -4.67
N GLY A 310 -5.30 12.02 -5.53
CA GLY A 310 -5.84 10.69 -5.20
C GLY A 310 -4.78 9.70 -4.76
N ILE A 311 -3.64 9.64 -5.47
CA ILE A 311 -2.51 8.79 -5.11
C ILE A 311 -1.87 9.24 -3.78
N SER A 312 -1.72 10.55 -3.56
CA SER A 312 -1.01 11.08 -2.39
C SER A 312 -1.88 11.10 -1.13
N ALA A 313 -3.14 11.48 -1.25
CA ALA A 313 -4.09 11.59 -0.15
C ALA A 313 -4.84 10.27 0.13
N GLY A 314 -4.95 9.39 -0.89
CA GLY A 314 -5.66 8.13 -0.79
C GLY A 314 -5.29 7.30 0.45
N PRO A 315 -4.00 7.02 0.72
CA PRO A 315 -3.59 6.24 1.88
C PRO A 315 -4.03 6.84 3.23
N ARG A 316 -4.09 8.19 3.31
CA ARG A 316 -4.52 8.89 4.52
C ARG A 316 -6.05 8.90 4.67
N LEU A 317 -6.77 8.99 3.55
CA LEU A 317 -8.24 8.97 3.52
C LEU A 317 -8.79 7.56 3.73
N ILE A 318 -8.06 6.52 3.27
CA ILE A 318 -8.46 5.12 3.44
C ILE A 318 -8.52 4.77 4.93
N GLY A 319 -7.63 5.33 5.78
CA GLY A 319 -7.56 5.00 7.19
C GLY A 319 -7.46 3.48 7.37
N GLU A 320 -8.42 2.89 8.09
CA GLU A 320 -8.53 1.44 8.31
C GLU A 320 -9.58 0.76 7.42
N LEU A 321 -10.11 1.44 6.39
CA LEU A 321 -11.00 0.82 5.43
C LEU A 321 -10.26 -0.25 4.62
N SER A 322 -10.91 -1.39 4.37
CA SER A 322 -10.33 -2.46 3.54
C SER A 322 -9.94 -1.94 2.15
N ARG A 323 -8.72 -2.25 1.70
CA ARG A 323 -8.22 -1.87 0.36
C ARG A 323 -9.10 -2.43 -0.76
N ARG A 324 -9.75 -3.58 -0.54
CA ARG A 324 -10.65 -4.22 -1.50
C ARG A 324 -11.93 -3.41 -1.65
N ARG A 325 -12.53 -2.98 -0.55
CA ARG A 325 -13.70 -2.09 -0.53
C ARG A 325 -13.38 -0.74 -1.16
N TRP A 326 -12.21 -0.19 -0.81
CA TRP A 326 -11.78 1.11 -1.31
C TRP A 326 -11.60 1.12 -2.82
N PHE A 327 -11.04 0.06 -3.40
CA PHE A 327 -10.88 -0.08 -4.85
C PHE A 327 -12.23 0.00 -5.57
N GLY A 328 -13.20 -0.83 -5.17
CA GLY A 328 -14.53 -0.82 -5.77
C GLY A 328 -15.26 0.52 -5.63
N LEU A 329 -15.21 1.12 -4.42
CA LEU A 329 -15.79 2.42 -4.13
C LEU A 329 -15.15 3.54 -4.96
N SER A 330 -13.86 3.51 -5.17
CA SER A 330 -13.15 4.50 -6.00
C SER A 330 -13.59 4.43 -7.46
N ILE A 331 -13.85 3.24 -8.01
CA ILE A 331 -14.37 3.09 -9.38
C ILE A 331 -15.81 3.61 -9.46
N VAL A 332 -16.65 3.33 -8.45
CA VAL A 332 -18.03 3.87 -8.37
C VAL A 332 -17.99 5.39 -8.33
N LEU A 333 -17.11 5.97 -7.50
CA LEU A 333 -16.98 7.42 -7.37
C LEU A 333 -16.48 8.07 -8.68
N ALA A 334 -15.51 7.44 -9.37
CA ALA A 334 -15.04 7.87 -10.69
C ALA A 334 -16.20 7.85 -11.70
N GLY A 335 -16.96 6.75 -11.77
CA GLY A 335 -18.12 6.61 -12.64
C GLY A 335 -19.20 7.66 -12.34
N ALA A 336 -19.51 7.90 -11.08
CA ALA A 336 -20.47 8.93 -10.66
C ALA A 336 -20.00 10.34 -11.07
N ALA A 337 -18.72 10.66 -10.87
CA ALA A 337 -18.17 11.95 -11.28
C ALA A 337 -18.21 12.13 -12.81
N VAL A 338 -17.94 11.08 -13.61
CA VAL A 338 -18.07 11.11 -15.07
C VAL A 338 -19.54 11.29 -15.50
N ALA A 339 -20.48 10.60 -14.85
CA ALA A 339 -21.90 10.77 -15.14
C ALA A 339 -22.38 12.20 -14.82
N LEU A 340 -21.96 12.78 -13.70
CA LEU A 340 -22.27 14.16 -13.32
C LEU A 340 -21.62 15.18 -14.24
N MET A 341 -20.39 14.92 -14.73
CA MET A 341 -19.70 15.76 -15.70
C MET A 341 -20.52 15.92 -17.00
N ALA A 342 -21.30 14.91 -17.39
CA ALA A 342 -22.16 14.98 -18.56
C ALA A 342 -23.23 16.10 -18.46
N PHE A 343 -23.61 16.49 -17.26
CA PHE A 343 -24.60 17.56 -16.99
C PHE A 343 -23.96 18.92 -16.74
N ALA A 344 -22.63 19.03 -16.72
CA ALA A 344 -21.96 20.33 -16.54
C ALA A 344 -22.21 21.25 -17.75
N TRP A 345 -22.78 22.42 -17.49
CA TRP A 345 -23.05 23.45 -18.50
C TRP A 345 -22.04 24.58 -18.53
N HIS A 346 -21.17 24.62 -17.53
CA HIS A 346 -20.14 25.64 -17.38
C HIS A 346 -18.78 25.03 -17.13
N LEU A 347 -17.73 25.64 -17.69
CA LEU A 347 -16.35 25.15 -17.57
C LEU A 347 -15.91 24.95 -16.13
N SER A 348 -16.26 25.88 -15.21
CA SER A 348 -15.88 25.77 -13.80
C SER A 348 -16.45 24.51 -13.12
N ILE A 349 -17.70 24.16 -13.46
CA ILE A 349 -18.35 22.95 -12.94
C ILE A 349 -17.69 21.71 -13.54
N ALA A 350 -17.40 21.74 -14.84
CA ALA A 350 -16.69 20.66 -15.52
C ALA A 350 -15.30 20.41 -14.90
N ILE A 351 -14.54 21.46 -14.56
CA ILE A 351 -13.24 21.35 -13.89
C ILE A 351 -13.37 20.62 -12.55
N ILE A 352 -14.38 20.93 -11.74
CA ILE A 352 -14.60 20.28 -10.44
C ILE A 352 -14.86 18.78 -10.64
N PHE A 353 -15.75 18.41 -11.56
CA PHE A 353 -16.04 17.00 -11.81
C PHE A 353 -14.84 16.25 -12.40
N VAL A 354 -14.12 16.87 -13.33
CA VAL A 354 -12.88 16.31 -13.90
C VAL A 354 -11.82 16.09 -12.82
N LEU A 355 -11.65 17.02 -11.89
CA LEU A 355 -10.77 16.87 -10.75
C LEU A 355 -11.19 15.68 -9.87
N LEU A 356 -12.50 15.54 -9.59
CA LEU A 356 -13.05 14.40 -8.83
C LEU A 356 -12.83 13.07 -9.55
N VAL A 357 -13.01 13.03 -10.87
CA VAL A 357 -12.68 11.85 -11.71
C VAL A 357 -11.21 11.48 -11.51
N GLY A 358 -10.31 12.48 -11.59
CA GLY A 358 -8.88 12.28 -11.38
C GLY A 358 -8.55 11.73 -9.99
N ILE A 359 -9.13 12.32 -8.93
CA ILE A 359 -8.93 11.87 -7.53
C ILE A 359 -9.37 10.41 -7.38
N ALA A 360 -10.57 10.08 -7.84
CA ALA A 360 -11.12 8.74 -7.75
C ALA A 360 -10.30 7.73 -8.58
N ALA A 361 -9.86 8.11 -9.79
CA ALA A 361 -8.98 7.29 -10.61
C ALA A 361 -7.61 7.05 -9.96
N GLY A 362 -7.04 8.07 -9.30
CA GLY A 362 -5.77 7.94 -8.56
C GLY A 362 -5.87 6.98 -7.39
N MET A 363 -6.98 7.04 -6.64
CA MET A 363 -7.26 6.11 -5.55
C MET A 363 -7.47 4.67 -6.06
N ALA A 364 -8.22 4.49 -7.16
CA ALA A 364 -8.43 3.20 -7.79
C ALA A 364 -7.11 2.61 -8.33
N PHE A 365 -6.27 3.43 -8.96
CA PHE A 365 -4.96 3.01 -9.48
C PHE A 365 -4.05 2.52 -8.36
N LEU A 366 -3.92 3.29 -7.28
CA LEU A 366 -3.09 2.91 -6.13
C LEU A 366 -3.58 1.62 -5.48
N SER A 367 -4.89 1.52 -5.21
CA SER A 367 -5.48 0.32 -4.59
C SER A 367 -5.37 -0.90 -5.51
N GLY A 368 -5.66 -0.72 -6.80
CA GLY A 368 -5.61 -1.79 -7.80
C GLY A 368 -4.21 -2.37 -7.97
N THR A 369 -3.18 -1.52 -8.09
CA THR A 369 -1.78 -1.97 -8.21
C THR A 369 -1.27 -2.66 -6.95
N THR A 370 -1.65 -2.15 -5.77
CA THR A 370 -1.28 -2.74 -4.48
C THR A 370 -1.94 -4.11 -4.28
N LEU A 371 -3.25 -4.23 -4.59
CA LEU A 371 -3.99 -5.49 -4.50
C LEU A 371 -3.46 -6.52 -5.50
N LEU A 372 -3.21 -6.11 -6.74
CA LEU A 372 -2.65 -7.01 -7.76
C LEU A 372 -1.29 -7.56 -7.35
N GLY A 373 -0.44 -6.74 -6.72
CA GLY A 373 0.86 -7.16 -6.20
C GLY A 373 0.80 -8.07 -4.97
N GLY A 374 -0.21 -7.89 -4.11
CA GLY A 374 -0.34 -8.61 -2.84
C GLY A 374 -1.18 -9.89 -2.89
N GLU A 375 -2.17 -9.96 -3.81
CA GLU A 375 -3.14 -11.06 -3.88
C GLU A 375 -2.76 -12.14 -4.91
N VAL A 376 -1.79 -11.88 -5.77
CA VAL A 376 -1.34 -12.84 -6.79
C VAL A 376 -0.08 -13.54 -6.32
N GLU A 377 -0.09 -14.87 -6.34
CA GLU A 377 1.05 -15.72 -6.00
C GLU A 377 2.28 -15.38 -6.83
N ASP A 378 3.47 -15.43 -6.21
CA ASP A 378 4.74 -15.03 -6.83
C ASP A 378 5.03 -15.77 -8.14
N GLU A 379 4.66 -17.07 -8.22
CA GLU A 379 4.91 -17.95 -9.37
C GLU A 379 4.12 -17.53 -10.63
N VAL A 380 2.93 -16.96 -10.47
CA VAL A 380 2.04 -16.56 -11.58
C VAL A 380 1.95 -15.04 -11.74
N ARG A 381 2.54 -14.27 -10.82
CA ARG A 381 2.45 -12.80 -10.79
C ARG A 381 2.87 -12.17 -12.10
N GLY A 382 4.00 -12.59 -12.68
CA GLY A 382 4.48 -12.06 -13.97
C GLY A 382 3.48 -12.27 -15.12
N ARG A 383 2.86 -13.45 -15.18
CA ARG A 383 1.85 -13.80 -16.20
C ARG A 383 0.58 -12.99 -16.06
N VAL A 384 0.07 -12.81 -14.82
CA VAL A 384 -1.13 -12.00 -14.55
C VAL A 384 -0.87 -10.53 -14.87
N PHE A 385 0.27 -9.97 -14.45
CA PHE A 385 0.63 -8.59 -14.79
C PHE A 385 0.80 -8.38 -16.29
N GLY A 386 1.42 -9.32 -17.00
CA GLY A 386 1.53 -9.30 -18.46
C GLY A 386 0.15 -9.28 -19.13
N PHE A 387 -0.75 -10.16 -18.70
CA PHE A 387 -2.13 -10.21 -19.16
C PHE A 387 -2.87 -8.89 -18.91
N VAL A 388 -2.84 -8.37 -17.68
CA VAL A 388 -3.53 -7.12 -17.31
C VAL A 388 -3.01 -5.94 -18.13
N ASN A 389 -1.69 -5.81 -18.28
CA ASN A 389 -1.09 -4.75 -19.10
C ASN A 389 -1.52 -4.82 -20.56
N MET A 390 -1.55 -6.01 -21.15
CA MET A 390 -1.99 -6.18 -22.54
C MET A 390 -3.49 -5.91 -22.68
N ALA A 391 -4.32 -6.49 -21.81
CA ALA A 391 -5.77 -6.32 -21.82
C ALA A 391 -6.19 -4.86 -21.63
N THR A 392 -5.56 -4.12 -20.70
CA THR A 392 -5.83 -2.69 -20.48
C THR A 392 -5.51 -1.85 -21.72
N ARG A 393 -4.42 -2.15 -22.44
CA ARG A 393 -4.08 -1.45 -23.68
C ARG A 393 -5.10 -1.70 -24.81
N VAL A 394 -5.54 -2.98 -24.98
CA VAL A 394 -6.58 -3.32 -25.94
C VAL A 394 -7.88 -2.61 -25.63
N VAL A 395 -8.31 -2.68 -24.37
CA VAL A 395 -9.58 -2.05 -23.94
C VAL A 395 -9.49 -0.53 -24.09
N LEU A 396 -8.39 0.09 -23.70
CA LEU A 396 -8.19 1.53 -23.84
C LEU A 396 -8.22 1.96 -25.32
N MET A 397 -7.51 1.23 -26.20
CA MET A 397 -7.50 1.48 -27.62
C MET A 397 -8.90 1.41 -28.23
N LEU A 398 -9.64 0.34 -27.94
CA LEU A 398 -11.00 0.16 -28.44
C LEU A 398 -11.94 1.23 -27.91
N ALA A 399 -11.86 1.57 -26.63
CA ALA A 399 -12.73 2.58 -26.01
C ALA A 399 -12.46 3.97 -26.59
N ILE A 400 -11.21 4.38 -26.78
CA ILE A 400 -10.86 5.67 -27.38
C ILE A 400 -11.34 5.73 -28.82
N SER A 401 -11.06 4.71 -29.64
CA SER A 401 -11.46 4.67 -31.05
C SER A 401 -12.98 4.70 -31.18
N LEU A 402 -13.68 3.86 -30.43
CA LEU A 402 -15.14 3.78 -30.47
C LEU A 402 -15.79 5.09 -30.03
N SER A 403 -15.32 5.70 -28.94
CA SER A 403 -15.90 6.95 -28.45
C SER A 403 -15.69 8.11 -29.44
N SER A 404 -14.49 8.22 -30.01
CA SER A 404 -14.18 9.29 -30.97
C SER A 404 -15.03 9.16 -32.26
N VAL A 405 -15.24 7.94 -32.74
CA VAL A 405 -16.10 7.68 -33.90
C VAL A 405 -17.59 7.96 -33.58
N LEU A 406 -18.08 7.46 -32.45
CA LEU A 406 -19.47 7.66 -32.03
C LEU A 406 -19.80 9.15 -31.85
N VAL A 407 -18.90 9.92 -31.26
CA VAL A 407 -19.08 11.37 -31.12
C VAL A 407 -19.04 12.06 -32.48
N GLY A 408 -18.13 11.66 -33.39
CA GLY A 408 -18.02 12.21 -34.73
C GLY A 408 -19.23 11.91 -35.63
N LEU A 409 -19.92 10.78 -35.41
CA LEU A 409 -21.15 10.41 -36.12
C LEU A 409 -22.41 11.07 -35.56
N GLY A 410 -22.32 11.55 -34.30
CA GLY A 410 -23.47 12.10 -33.60
C GLY A 410 -23.82 13.53 -34.03
N SER A 411 -25.12 13.81 -34.01
CA SER A 411 -25.65 15.18 -34.20
C SER A 411 -26.09 15.76 -32.87
N ASP A 412 -25.86 17.05 -32.69
CA ASP A 412 -26.46 17.77 -31.56
C ASP A 412 -27.97 17.90 -31.78
N ARG A 413 -28.74 17.41 -30.84
CA ARG A 413 -30.19 17.49 -30.84
C ARG A 413 -30.64 18.46 -29.76
N VAL A 414 -31.51 19.38 -30.11
CA VAL A 414 -32.18 20.25 -29.15
C VAL A 414 -33.51 19.58 -28.79
N LEU A 415 -33.62 19.10 -27.57
CA LEU A 415 -34.88 18.63 -27.00
C LEU A 415 -35.56 19.82 -26.34
N SER A 416 -36.66 20.30 -26.96
CA SER A 416 -37.52 21.32 -26.36
C SER A 416 -38.65 20.64 -25.59
N ILE A 417 -38.66 20.81 -24.27
CA ILE A 417 -39.74 20.36 -23.38
C ILE A 417 -40.40 21.64 -22.82
N GLY A 418 -41.46 22.10 -23.44
CA GLY A 418 -42.06 23.42 -23.14
C GLY A 418 -41.09 24.57 -23.45
N ASP A 419 -40.90 25.51 -22.52
CA ASP A 419 -40.01 26.63 -22.64
C ASP A 419 -38.50 26.27 -22.37
N LEU A 420 -38.25 25.04 -21.94
CA LEU A 420 -36.88 24.53 -21.67
C LEU A 420 -36.30 23.86 -22.92
N SER A 421 -35.29 24.50 -23.53
CA SER A 421 -34.51 23.91 -24.61
C SER A 421 -33.24 23.32 -24.03
N VAL A 422 -33.11 22.00 -24.01
CA VAL A 422 -31.89 21.29 -23.57
C VAL A 422 -31.16 20.78 -24.81
N SER A 423 -29.96 21.28 -25.06
CA SER A 423 -29.07 20.73 -26.09
C SER A 423 -28.45 19.43 -25.62
N VAL A 424 -28.88 18.32 -26.19
CA VAL A 424 -28.31 17.00 -25.91
C VAL A 424 -27.31 16.65 -26.98
N SER A 425 -26.01 16.74 -26.64
CA SER A 425 -24.94 16.33 -27.53
C SER A 425 -24.63 14.84 -27.36
N THR A 426 -24.25 14.17 -28.43
CA THR A 426 -23.82 12.76 -28.39
C THR A 426 -22.66 12.55 -27.38
N THR A 427 -21.79 13.55 -27.25
CA THR A 427 -20.71 13.55 -26.26
C THR A 427 -21.22 13.41 -24.84
N ARG A 428 -22.27 14.16 -24.47
CA ARG A 428 -22.85 14.12 -23.11
C ARG A 428 -23.55 12.79 -22.83
N ILE A 429 -24.27 12.24 -23.82
CA ILE A 429 -24.86 10.91 -23.71
C ILE A 429 -23.80 9.85 -23.50
N LEU A 430 -22.72 9.91 -24.27
CA LEU A 430 -21.61 8.95 -24.15
C LEU A 430 -20.92 9.02 -22.79
N LEU A 431 -20.65 10.24 -22.28
CA LEU A 431 -20.08 10.43 -20.96
C LEU A 431 -21.00 9.91 -19.85
N PHE A 432 -22.30 10.17 -19.95
CA PHE A 432 -23.27 9.63 -19.00
C PHE A 432 -23.28 8.09 -19.03
N ALA A 433 -23.34 7.50 -20.22
CA ALA A 433 -23.30 6.05 -20.38
C ALA A 433 -21.99 5.45 -19.84
N ALA A 434 -20.85 6.09 -20.12
CA ALA A 434 -19.56 5.68 -19.59
C ALA A 434 -19.53 5.73 -18.03
N GLY A 435 -20.11 6.78 -17.45
CA GLY A 435 -20.25 6.91 -16.00
C GLY A 435 -21.12 5.80 -15.40
N VAL A 436 -22.26 5.50 -16.01
CA VAL A 436 -23.15 4.40 -15.57
C VAL A 436 -22.44 3.04 -15.65
N VAL A 437 -21.74 2.75 -16.75
CA VAL A 437 -20.95 1.52 -16.91
C VAL A 437 -19.87 1.46 -15.83
N GLY A 438 -19.18 2.56 -15.54
CA GLY A 438 -18.20 2.66 -14.47
C GLY A 438 -18.80 2.34 -13.09
N ILE A 439 -19.98 2.89 -12.77
CA ILE A 439 -20.71 2.62 -11.52
C ILE A 439 -21.04 1.12 -11.41
N LEU A 440 -21.66 0.55 -12.47
CA LEU A 440 -22.04 -0.86 -12.46
C LEU A 440 -20.83 -1.79 -12.33
N ALA A 441 -19.76 -1.49 -13.04
CA ALA A 441 -18.51 -2.25 -12.95
C ALA A 441 -17.84 -2.13 -11.57
N GLY A 442 -17.86 -0.93 -10.98
CA GLY A 442 -17.37 -0.70 -9.62
C GLY A 442 -18.17 -1.46 -8.57
N ILE A 443 -19.50 -1.48 -8.69
CA ILE A 443 -20.37 -2.29 -7.82
C ILE A 443 -20.09 -3.78 -8.02
N GLY A 444 -19.91 -4.24 -9.26
CA GLY A 444 -19.57 -5.62 -9.57
C GLY A 444 -18.23 -6.05 -8.99
N ALA A 445 -17.19 -5.23 -9.15
CA ALA A 445 -15.89 -5.45 -8.56
C ALA A 445 -15.95 -5.46 -7.03
N PHE A 446 -16.66 -4.49 -6.44
CA PHE A 446 -16.89 -4.40 -5.00
C PHE A 446 -17.50 -5.70 -4.46
N ARG A 447 -18.62 -6.17 -5.05
CA ARG A 447 -19.30 -7.38 -4.59
C ARG A 447 -18.47 -8.66 -4.69
N GLN A 448 -17.58 -8.75 -5.68
CA GLN A 448 -16.70 -9.91 -5.85
C GLN A 448 -15.50 -9.92 -4.87
N MET A 449 -15.14 -8.75 -4.36
CA MET A 449 -13.94 -8.58 -3.52
C MET A 449 -14.26 -8.22 -2.08
N ASP A 450 -15.53 -8.03 -1.72
CA ASP A 450 -15.94 -7.61 -0.38
C ASP A 450 -15.51 -8.62 0.69
N ASP A 451 -14.60 -8.19 1.55
CA ASP A 451 -14.01 -8.96 2.64
C ASP A 451 -14.72 -8.75 3.99
N LYS A 452 -15.71 -7.84 4.03
CA LYS A 452 -16.51 -7.54 5.22
C LYS A 452 -18.02 -7.68 4.90
N SER A 453 -18.41 -8.82 4.34
CA SER A 453 -19.82 -9.12 4.04
C SER A 453 -20.66 -9.05 5.31
N GLY A 454 -21.66 -8.16 5.33
CA GLY A 454 -22.52 -7.93 6.52
C GLY A 454 -22.29 -6.59 7.24
N VAL A 455 -21.17 -5.87 6.96
CA VAL A 455 -20.96 -4.52 7.47
C VAL A 455 -21.45 -3.50 6.43
N PRO A 456 -22.41 -2.60 6.77
CA PRO A 456 -22.87 -1.57 5.84
C PRO A 456 -21.70 -0.67 5.38
N VAL A 457 -21.53 -0.52 4.06
CA VAL A 457 -20.40 0.20 3.45
C VAL A 457 -20.28 1.64 3.94
N LEU A 458 -21.42 2.36 4.02
CA LEU A 458 -21.45 3.76 4.46
C LEU A 458 -21.07 3.90 5.94
N ALA A 459 -21.49 2.95 6.76
CA ALA A 459 -21.14 2.94 8.19
C ALA A 459 -19.64 2.61 8.40
N ASP A 460 -19.07 1.67 7.63
CA ASP A 460 -17.66 1.33 7.66
C ASP A 460 -16.78 2.50 7.16
N LEU A 461 -17.20 3.16 6.07
CA LEU A 461 -16.54 4.37 5.56
C LEU A 461 -16.55 5.49 6.59
N TRP A 462 -17.71 5.75 7.21
CA TRP A 462 -17.86 6.80 8.21
C TRP A 462 -17.08 6.49 9.49
N GLY A 463 -17.07 5.22 9.92
CA GLY A 463 -16.26 4.73 11.02
C GLY A 463 -14.77 4.87 10.75
N SER A 464 -14.32 4.48 9.55
CA SER A 464 -12.93 4.60 9.12
C SER A 464 -12.44 6.06 9.10
N LEU A 465 -13.25 6.98 8.56
CA LEU A 465 -12.93 8.41 8.54
C LEU A 465 -12.84 9.04 9.94
N ARG A 466 -13.50 8.44 10.94
CA ARG A 466 -13.44 8.85 12.34
C ARG A 466 -12.37 8.11 13.16
N GLY A 467 -11.55 7.28 12.53
CA GLY A 467 -10.55 6.46 13.21
C GLY A 467 -11.14 5.35 14.09
N ARG A 468 -12.40 4.97 13.84
CA ARG A 468 -13.13 3.87 14.51
C ARG A 468 -13.65 2.91 13.44
N PRO A 469 -12.79 2.12 12.80
CA PRO A 469 -13.23 1.16 11.79
C PRO A 469 -14.19 0.17 12.44
N LEU A 470 -15.29 -0.08 11.77
CA LEU A 470 -16.15 -1.21 12.11
C LEU A 470 -15.36 -2.46 11.72
N GLY A 471 -14.89 -3.21 12.73
CA GLY A 471 -14.44 -4.58 12.51
C GLY A 471 -15.52 -5.35 11.77
N LEU A 472 -15.15 -6.46 11.13
CA LEU A 472 -16.15 -7.49 10.83
C LEU A 472 -16.96 -7.64 12.13
N PRO A 473 -18.31 -7.67 12.10
CA PRO A 473 -18.99 -8.32 13.18
C PRO A 473 -18.33 -9.70 13.25
N GLU A 474 -17.58 -9.97 14.31
CA GLU A 474 -17.15 -11.33 14.56
C GLU A 474 -18.41 -12.16 14.35
N PRO A 475 -18.36 -13.23 13.54
CA PRO A 475 -19.56 -14.02 13.35
C PRO A 475 -20.07 -14.31 14.76
N VAL A 476 -21.28 -13.82 15.09
CA VAL A 476 -21.94 -13.96 16.38
C VAL A 476 -22.32 -15.44 16.53
N LEU A 477 -21.31 -16.28 16.59
CA LEU A 477 -21.33 -17.70 16.89
C LEU A 477 -20.38 -18.02 18.04
N GLN A 478 -19.83 -17.02 18.72
CA GLN A 478 -19.32 -17.25 20.07
C GLN A 478 -20.52 -17.33 21.00
N ARG A 479 -21.08 -18.53 21.08
CA ARG A 479 -22.09 -18.84 22.09
C ARG A 479 -21.47 -18.91 23.49
N GLY A 480 -20.13 -19.09 23.60
CA GLY A 480 -19.36 -19.22 24.82
C GLY A 480 -18.69 -17.91 25.24
N ILE A 481 -18.23 -17.86 26.49
CA ILE A 481 -17.54 -16.73 27.11
C ILE A 481 -16.07 -17.11 27.29
N PHE A 482 -15.15 -16.19 26.94
CA PHE A 482 -13.70 -16.38 27.07
C PHE A 482 -13.12 -15.50 28.17
N ILE A 483 -12.70 -16.10 29.27
CA ILE A 483 -12.13 -15.46 30.46
C ILE A 483 -10.63 -15.81 30.53
N VAL A 484 -9.79 -14.83 30.78
CA VAL A 484 -8.34 -15.03 30.90
C VAL A 484 -7.85 -14.47 32.23
N PHE A 485 -7.02 -15.25 32.91
CA PHE A 485 -6.30 -14.79 34.10
C PHE A 485 -4.88 -14.40 33.72
N GLU A 486 -4.47 -13.20 34.09
CA GLU A 486 -3.15 -12.64 33.85
C GLU A 486 -2.52 -12.12 35.15
N GLY A 487 -1.21 -11.92 35.15
CA GLY A 487 -0.46 -11.41 36.31
C GLY A 487 0.94 -11.99 36.42
N GLY A 488 1.75 -11.45 37.32
CA GLY A 488 3.11 -11.89 37.59
C GLY A 488 3.22 -13.31 38.18
N GLU A 489 4.46 -13.74 38.41
CA GLU A 489 4.70 -15.04 39.05
C GLU A 489 4.25 -15.00 40.52
N GLY A 490 3.68 -16.11 41.00
CA GLY A 490 3.19 -16.22 42.39
C GLY A 490 1.92 -15.41 42.69
N SER A 491 1.23 -14.83 41.71
CA SER A 491 -0.02 -14.06 41.90
C SER A 491 -1.24 -14.94 42.20
N GLY A 492 -1.16 -16.27 42.09
CA GLY A 492 -2.27 -17.17 42.43
C GLY A 492 -3.25 -17.46 41.30
N LYS A 493 -2.87 -17.21 40.04
CA LYS A 493 -3.73 -17.43 38.85
C LYS A 493 -4.37 -18.82 38.80
N SER A 494 -3.59 -19.87 38.88
CA SER A 494 -4.10 -21.25 38.76
C SER A 494 -5.11 -21.56 39.87
N THR A 495 -4.89 -21.07 41.11
CA THR A 495 -5.83 -21.21 42.21
C THR A 495 -7.17 -20.51 41.90
N GLN A 496 -7.14 -19.32 41.34
CA GLN A 496 -8.35 -18.58 40.99
C GLN A 496 -9.07 -19.18 39.78
N VAL A 497 -8.34 -19.72 38.82
CA VAL A 497 -8.88 -20.47 37.68
C VAL A 497 -9.67 -21.68 38.18
N ASP A 498 -9.11 -22.47 39.13
CA ASP A 498 -9.74 -23.65 39.70
C ASP A 498 -10.99 -23.30 40.54
N LEU A 499 -10.92 -22.22 41.34
CA LEU A 499 -12.05 -21.76 42.14
C LEU A 499 -13.20 -21.28 41.25
N LEU A 500 -12.91 -20.46 40.22
CA LEU A 500 -13.92 -19.99 39.27
C LEU A 500 -14.53 -21.16 38.48
N ALA A 501 -13.70 -22.05 37.97
CA ALA A 501 -14.18 -23.22 37.24
C ALA A 501 -15.12 -24.09 38.09
N THR A 502 -14.74 -24.36 39.34
CA THR A 502 -15.57 -25.13 40.29
C THR A 502 -16.92 -24.43 40.52
N ALA A 503 -16.93 -23.12 40.73
CA ALA A 503 -18.15 -22.35 40.94
C ALA A 503 -19.06 -22.35 39.70
N LEU A 504 -18.51 -22.23 38.51
CA LEU A 504 -19.29 -22.22 37.25
C LEU A 504 -19.85 -23.62 36.93
N ILE A 505 -19.08 -24.67 37.16
CA ILE A 505 -19.52 -26.08 37.00
C ILE A 505 -20.64 -26.39 37.99
N ALA A 506 -20.53 -25.95 39.25
CA ALA A 506 -21.57 -26.09 40.25
C ALA A 506 -22.89 -25.43 39.86
N ASN A 507 -22.81 -24.35 39.03
CA ASN A 507 -23.98 -23.70 38.48
C ASN A 507 -24.45 -24.31 37.13
N GLY A 508 -23.97 -25.51 36.76
CA GLY A 508 -24.43 -26.25 35.59
C GLY A 508 -23.88 -25.78 34.25
N LEU A 509 -22.84 -24.95 34.23
CA LEU A 509 -22.23 -24.44 33.00
C LEU A 509 -21.17 -25.44 32.48
N ASP A 510 -21.05 -25.53 31.14
CA ASP A 510 -19.98 -26.26 30.48
C ASP A 510 -18.71 -25.42 30.47
N VAL A 511 -17.68 -25.84 31.22
CA VAL A 511 -16.46 -25.10 31.47
C VAL A 511 -15.25 -25.84 30.91
N VAL A 512 -14.44 -25.14 30.11
CA VAL A 512 -13.15 -25.63 29.61
C VAL A 512 -12.03 -24.81 30.26
N VAL A 513 -11.28 -25.44 31.14
CA VAL A 513 -10.07 -24.89 31.75
C VAL A 513 -8.86 -25.19 30.87
N THR A 514 -8.07 -24.14 30.58
CA THR A 514 -6.89 -24.26 29.72
C THR A 514 -5.78 -23.31 30.17
N ARG A 515 -4.61 -23.34 29.50
CA ARG A 515 -3.45 -22.49 29.84
C ARG A 515 -2.53 -22.25 28.67
N GLU A 516 -1.71 -21.21 28.72
CA GLU A 516 -0.62 -20.95 27.77
C GLU A 516 0.71 -20.67 28.50
N PRO A 517 1.81 -21.28 28.05
CA PRO A 517 1.92 -22.30 27.01
C PRO A 517 1.62 -23.71 27.55
N GLY A 518 1.26 -24.63 26.64
CA GLY A 518 1.24 -26.06 26.96
C GLY A 518 -0.13 -26.68 27.23
N ALA A 519 -1.19 -26.22 26.57
CA ALA A 519 -2.53 -26.81 26.66
C ALA A 519 -2.77 -28.00 25.71
N THR A 520 -1.87 -28.25 24.78
CA THR A 520 -1.97 -29.28 23.75
C THR A 520 -0.69 -30.12 23.72
N ASP A 521 -0.71 -31.31 23.07
CA ASP A 521 0.49 -32.14 22.94
C ASP A 521 1.66 -31.40 22.26
N VAL A 522 1.35 -30.65 21.21
CA VAL A 522 2.33 -29.74 20.54
C VAL A 522 2.76 -28.64 21.49
N GLY A 523 1.81 -28.07 22.21
CA GLY A 523 2.07 -27.01 23.19
C GLY A 523 2.96 -27.48 24.34
N LEU A 524 2.83 -28.74 24.80
CA LEU A 524 3.71 -29.30 25.82
C LEU A 524 5.17 -29.39 25.35
N GLN A 525 5.40 -29.74 24.07
CA GLN A 525 6.74 -29.77 23.49
C GLN A 525 7.31 -28.33 23.40
N ILE A 526 6.50 -27.37 22.96
CA ILE A 526 6.91 -25.97 22.91
C ILE A 526 7.19 -25.44 24.33
N ARG A 527 6.36 -25.77 25.30
CA ARG A 527 6.55 -25.38 26.70
C ARG A 527 7.88 -25.88 27.26
N SER A 528 8.28 -27.13 26.97
CA SER A 528 9.58 -27.65 27.40
C SER A 528 10.74 -26.87 26.81
N LEU A 529 10.66 -26.47 25.52
CA LEU A 529 11.66 -25.60 24.87
C LEU A 529 11.73 -24.19 25.49
N LEU A 530 10.59 -23.67 25.95
CA LEU A 530 10.48 -22.31 26.50
C LEU A 530 10.95 -22.21 27.95
N LEU A 531 10.57 -23.18 28.80
CA LEU A 531 10.67 -23.07 30.26
C LEU A 531 11.75 -23.96 30.88
N ASP A 532 12.14 -25.07 30.21
CA ASP A 532 13.20 -25.93 30.71
C ASP A 532 14.58 -25.25 30.51
N ARG A 533 15.34 -25.10 31.59
CA ARG A 533 16.66 -24.50 31.57
C ARG A 533 17.68 -25.31 30.73
N HIS A 534 17.50 -26.64 30.67
CA HIS A 534 18.40 -27.51 29.90
C HIS A 534 18.01 -27.60 28.43
N ALA A 535 16.73 -27.55 28.11
CA ALA A 535 16.22 -27.56 26.73
C ALA A 535 16.39 -26.24 26.03
N SER A 536 16.31 -25.10 26.77
CA SER A 536 16.45 -23.74 26.23
C SER A 536 17.90 -23.29 26.08
N THR A 537 18.86 -24.02 26.65
CA THR A 537 20.30 -23.84 26.46
C THR A 537 20.82 -25.01 25.62
N GLY A 538 21.13 -24.76 24.33
CA GLY A 538 21.74 -25.79 23.48
C GLY A 538 23.10 -26.26 24.04
N PRO A 539 23.73 -27.33 23.45
CA PRO A 539 24.99 -27.92 23.92
C PRO A 539 26.15 -26.90 24.07
N ALA A 540 26.03 -25.73 23.47
CA ALA A 540 27.01 -24.63 23.52
C ALA A 540 26.67 -23.53 24.54
N GLY A 541 25.65 -23.71 25.42
CA GLY A 541 25.23 -22.70 26.40
C GLY A 541 24.52 -21.48 25.79
N VAL A 542 24.03 -21.58 24.56
CA VAL A 542 23.38 -20.47 23.84
C VAL A 542 21.95 -20.31 24.35
N VAL A 543 21.66 -19.16 24.93
CA VAL A 543 20.30 -18.79 25.40
C VAL A 543 19.37 -18.51 24.22
N LEU A 544 18.10 -18.93 24.35
CA LEU A 544 17.06 -18.66 23.34
C LEU A 544 16.94 -17.16 23.06
N ALA A 545 17.09 -16.76 21.80
CA ALA A 545 16.98 -15.36 21.41
C ALA A 545 15.55 -14.81 21.65
N PRO A 546 15.35 -13.55 22.09
CA PRO A 546 14.04 -12.99 22.41
C PRO A 546 12.98 -13.12 21.31
N ARG A 547 13.36 -12.93 20.04
CA ARG A 547 12.43 -13.13 18.91
C ARG A 547 12.05 -14.60 18.70
N ALA A 548 12.96 -15.54 18.91
CA ALA A 548 12.66 -16.97 18.85
C ALA A 548 11.71 -17.38 19.98
N GLU A 549 11.91 -16.83 21.19
CA GLU A 549 11.00 -17.00 22.33
C GLU A 549 9.58 -16.51 21.96
N ALA A 550 9.43 -15.29 21.43
CA ALA A 550 8.14 -14.73 21.04
C ALA A 550 7.44 -15.57 19.94
N LEU A 551 8.20 -16.08 18.95
CA LEU A 551 7.66 -16.93 17.90
C LEU A 551 7.16 -18.27 18.43
N LEU A 552 7.84 -18.89 19.38
CA LEU A 552 7.42 -20.15 20.02
C LEU A 552 6.13 -19.93 20.84
N TYR A 553 6.02 -18.85 21.61
CA TYR A 553 4.76 -18.51 22.29
C TYR A 553 3.62 -18.28 21.30
N ALA A 554 3.88 -17.62 20.17
CA ALA A 554 2.87 -17.40 19.14
C ALA A 554 2.46 -18.72 18.46
N ALA A 555 3.38 -19.66 18.24
CA ALA A 555 3.10 -20.98 17.66
C ALA A 555 2.23 -21.83 18.59
N ASP A 556 2.56 -21.89 19.89
CA ASP A 556 1.73 -22.55 20.91
C ASP A 556 0.30 -21.98 20.90
N ARG A 557 0.19 -20.65 20.99
CA ARG A 557 -1.09 -19.93 21.00
C ARG A 557 -1.92 -20.18 19.75
N ALA A 558 -1.31 -20.16 18.57
CA ALA A 558 -2.03 -20.42 17.31
C ALA A 558 -2.66 -21.81 17.30
N HIS A 559 -1.91 -22.82 17.74
CA HIS A 559 -2.40 -24.20 17.81
C HIS A 559 -3.46 -24.35 18.90
N HIS A 560 -3.24 -23.81 20.09
CA HIS A 560 -4.17 -23.81 21.21
C HIS A 560 -5.52 -23.18 20.85
N VAL A 561 -5.51 -21.97 20.27
CA VAL A 561 -6.73 -21.28 19.84
C VAL A 561 -7.51 -22.08 18.80
N ALA A 562 -6.81 -22.67 17.82
CA ALA A 562 -7.47 -23.43 16.76
C ALA A 562 -8.05 -24.75 17.23
N SER A 563 -7.35 -25.46 18.12
CA SER A 563 -7.71 -26.85 18.54
C SER A 563 -8.54 -26.91 19.80
N VAL A 564 -8.47 -25.96 20.71
CA VAL A 564 -9.14 -25.98 22.02
C VAL A 564 -10.13 -24.82 22.17
N VAL A 565 -9.65 -23.55 22.11
CA VAL A 565 -10.45 -22.40 22.51
C VAL A 565 -11.62 -22.18 21.57
N ARG A 566 -11.38 -22.06 20.25
CA ARG A 566 -12.45 -21.80 19.27
C ARG A 566 -13.50 -22.92 19.21
N PRO A 567 -13.14 -24.22 19.23
CA PRO A 567 -14.13 -25.30 19.28
C PRO A 567 -15.01 -25.29 20.54
N ALA A 568 -14.43 -24.93 21.70
CA ALA A 568 -15.18 -24.84 22.95
C ALA A 568 -16.16 -23.65 22.93
N LEU A 569 -15.69 -22.49 22.54
CA LEU A 569 -16.54 -21.29 22.39
C LEU A 569 -17.67 -21.50 21.38
N ALA A 570 -17.42 -22.21 20.28
CA ALA A 570 -18.45 -22.52 19.30
C ALA A 570 -19.54 -23.46 19.85
N LYS A 571 -19.22 -24.31 20.84
CA LYS A 571 -20.19 -25.16 21.55
C LYS A 571 -21.02 -24.36 22.58
N GLY A 572 -20.57 -23.19 22.97
CA GLY A 572 -21.21 -22.37 24.00
C GLY A 572 -20.58 -22.57 25.39
N SER A 573 -19.43 -23.23 25.48
CA SER A 573 -18.72 -23.46 26.76
C SER A 573 -18.11 -22.16 27.27
N VAL A 574 -17.96 -22.01 28.58
CA VAL A 574 -17.12 -20.99 29.20
C VAL A 574 -15.67 -21.48 29.17
N VAL A 575 -14.81 -20.72 28.48
CA VAL A 575 -13.37 -21.05 28.41
C VAL A 575 -12.62 -20.17 29.39
N ILE A 576 -11.86 -20.78 30.30
CA ILE A 576 -11.00 -20.09 31.28
C ILE A 576 -9.55 -20.44 30.96
N SER A 577 -8.73 -19.43 30.62
CA SER A 577 -7.31 -19.63 30.32
C SER A 577 -6.41 -18.99 31.37
N ASP A 578 -5.44 -19.77 31.87
CA ASP A 578 -4.30 -19.23 32.61
C ASP A 578 -3.27 -18.71 31.61
N ARG A 579 -3.19 -17.39 31.46
CA ARG A 579 -2.43 -16.60 30.49
C ARG A 579 -2.98 -16.63 29.05
N TYR A 580 -2.68 -15.55 28.32
CA TYR A 580 -3.00 -15.39 26.89
C TYR A 580 -2.09 -14.35 26.22
N ILE A 581 -2.63 -13.53 25.32
CA ILE A 581 -1.88 -12.50 24.54
C ILE A 581 -1.12 -11.54 25.44
N ASP A 582 -1.74 -11.07 26.51
CA ASP A 582 -1.23 -10.00 27.34
C ASP A 582 0.05 -10.42 28.09
N SER A 583 0.17 -11.71 28.43
CA SER A 583 1.44 -12.28 28.88
C SER A 583 2.57 -12.10 27.88
N SER A 584 2.33 -12.29 26.57
CA SER A 584 3.40 -12.06 25.57
C SER A 584 3.76 -10.58 25.43
N LEU A 585 2.78 -9.69 25.51
CA LEU A 585 3.04 -8.23 25.48
C LEU A 585 3.86 -7.78 26.70
N ALA A 586 3.57 -8.34 27.86
CA ALA A 586 4.28 -8.01 29.08
C ALA A 586 5.69 -8.66 29.13
N TYR A 587 5.81 -9.97 28.88
CA TYR A 587 7.06 -10.70 29.03
C TYR A 587 8.02 -10.52 27.85
N GLN A 588 7.56 -10.76 26.60
CA GLN A 588 8.40 -10.64 25.41
C GLN A 588 8.48 -9.16 24.94
N GLY A 589 7.40 -8.40 25.07
CA GLY A 589 7.41 -6.96 24.77
C GLY A 589 8.25 -6.19 25.80
N ALA A 590 7.69 -5.87 26.96
CA ALA A 590 8.34 -5.02 27.95
C ALA A 590 9.50 -5.72 28.67
N GLY A 591 9.33 -7.01 29.07
CA GLY A 591 10.35 -7.77 29.78
C GLY A 591 11.62 -7.97 28.93
N ARG A 592 11.50 -8.47 27.70
CA ARG A 592 12.61 -8.71 26.75
C ARG A 592 12.94 -7.49 25.87
N THR A 593 12.27 -6.35 26.09
CA THR A 593 12.49 -5.11 25.34
C THR A 593 12.30 -5.26 23.81
N LEU A 594 11.42 -6.17 23.38
CA LEU A 594 10.99 -6.21 21.98
C LEU A 594 9.96 -5.10 21.71
N PRO A 595 9.89 -4.57 20.47
CA PRO A 595 8.85 -3.60 20.12
C PRO A 595 7.46 -4.20 20.35
N VAL A 596 6.66 -3.54 21.20
CA VAL A 596 5.34 -4.04 21.61
C VAL A 596 4.42 -4.21 20.41
N ASP A 597 4.54 -3.34 19.41
CA ASP A 597 3.75 -3.41 18.17
C ASP A 597 4.05 -4.69 17.36
N GLU A 598 5.32 -5.12 17.29
CA GLU A 598 5.70 -6.37 16.61
C GLU A 598 5.09 -7.58 17.33
N VAL A 599 5.17 -7.62 18.67
CA VAL A 599 4.61 -8.71 19.49
C VAL A 599 3.08 -8.71 19.43
N SER A 600 2.45 -7.54 19.42
CA SER A 600 0.99 -7.38 19.27
C SER A 600 0.52 -7.87 17.91
N TRP A 601 1.21 -7.49 16.84
CA TRP A 601 0.89 -7.97 15.49
C TRP A 601 1.01 -9.48 15.39
N LEU A 602 2.12 -10.06 15.88
CA LEU A 602 2.35 -11.50 15.89
C LEU A 602 1.26 -12.25 16.66
N SER A 603 0.88 -11.75 17.85
CA SER A 603 -0.17 -12.32 18.67
C SER A 603 -1.55 -12.25 18.01
N LYS A 604 -1.90 -11.12 17.38
CA LYS A 604 -3.14 -10.97 16.60
C LYS A 604 -3.18 -11.93 15.43
N TRP A 605 -2.07 -12.10 14.71
CA TRP A 605 -1.96 -13.04 13.60
C TRP A 605 -2.14 -14.49 14.07
N ALA A 606 -1.47 -14.90 15.16
CA ALA A 606 -1.53 -16.23 15.73
C ALA A 606 -2.95 -16.62 16.21
N THR A 607 -3.69 -15.68 16.75
CA THR A 607 -5.04 -15.93 17.29
C THR A 607 -6.16 -15.73 16.27
N GLY A 608 -5.84 -15.21 15.07
CA GLY A 608 -6.86 -14.76 14.12
C GLY A 608 -7.77 -13.69 14.70
N GLY A 609 -7.23 -12.84 15.61
CA GLY A 609 -7.92 -11.70 16.23
C GLY A 609 -8.84 -12.07 17.41
N LEU A 610 -8.84 -13.31 17.89
CA LEU A 610 -9.64 -13.72 19.05
C LEU A 610 -9.19 -12.94 20.30
N ARG A 611 -10.14 -12.27 20.96
CA ARG A 611 -9.93 -11.52 22.21
C ARG A 611 -10.77 -12.13 23.34
N PRO A 612 -10.28 -12.10 24.59
CA PRO A 612 -11.10 -12.49 25.73
C PRO A 612 -12.19 -11.46 26.01
N ASP A 613 -13.32 -11.95 26.55
CA ASP A 613 -14.43 -11.10 27.00
C ASP A 613 -14.08 -10.41 28.32
N LEU A 614 -13.32 -11.10 29.19
CA LEU A 614 -12.83 -10.57 30.46
C LEU A 614 -11.39 -11.02 30.70
N VAL A 615 -10.53 -10.09 31.12
CA VAL A 615 -9.19 -10.35 31.63
C VAL A 615 -9.15 -10.03 33.12
N VAL A 616 -8.86 -11.01 33.94
CA VAL A 616 -8.66 -10.86 35.39
C VAL A 616 -7.16 -10.70 35.62
N LEU A 617 -6.74 -9.50 35.93
CA LEU A 617 -5.35 -9.18 36.27
C LEU A 617 -5.16 -9.28 37.80
N LEU A 618 -4.38 -10.28 38.23
CA LEU A 618 -3.96 -10.46 39.61
C LEU A 618 -2.68 -9.66 39.83
N ASP A 619 -2.80 -8.45 40.38
CA ASP A 619 -1.66 -7.57 40.64
C ASP A 619 -0.97 -7.92 41.95
N ILE A 620 0.34 -8.15 41.89
CA ILE A 620 1.17 -8.39 43.06
C ILE A 620 2.55 -7.76 42.85
N GLU A 621 3.13 -7.28 43.92
CA GLU A 621 4.50 -6.82 43.90
C GLU A 621 5.46 -7.98 43.58
N PRO A 622 6.40 -7.82 42.61
CA PRO A 622 7.26 -8.91 42.17
C PRO A 622 8.07 -9.56 43.29
N SER A 623 8.55 -8.77 44.26
CA SER A 623 9.25 -9.29 45.43
C SER A 623 8.41 -10.27 46.27
N VAL A 624 7.13 -9.95 46.47
CA VAL A 624 6.17 -10.80 47.20
C VAL A 624 5.80 -12.04 46.38
N GLY A 625 5.53 -11.86 45.10
CA GLY A 625 5.21 -12.97 44.20
C GLY A 625 6.34 -13.99 44.10
N MET A 626 7.58 -13.52 43.91
CA MET A 626 8.76 -14.39 43.84
C MET A 626 9.02 -15.12 45.17
N ALA A 627 8.77 -14.50 46.31
CA ALA A 627 8.88 -15.16 47.60
C ALA A 627 7.89 -16.35 47.74
N ARG A 628 6.67 -16.21 47.18
CA ARG A 628 5.68 -17.31 47.15
C ARG A 628 6.10 -18.48 46.25
N VAL A 629 6.82 -18.23 45.16
CA VAL A 629 7.29 -19.22 44.22
C VAL A 629 8.49 -19.99 44.74
N THR A 630 9.44 -19.31 45.40
CA THR A 630 10.69 -19.93 45.89
C THR A 630 10.47 -21.10 46.85
N GLY A 631 9.27 -21.20 47.45
CA GLY A 631 8.88 -22.33 48.32
C GLY A 631 8.35 -23.59 47.59
N ARG A 632 8.21 -23.59 46.26
CA ARG A 632 7.52 -24.63 45.49
C ARG A 632 8.42 -25.59 44.68
N GLY A 633 9.73 -25.34 44.58
CA GLY A 633 10.65 -26.22 43.85
C GLY A 633 11.69 -25.46 43.03
N ALA A 634 12.32 -26.12 42.03
CA ALA A 634 13.31 -25.50 41.19
C ALA A 634 12.62 -24.48 40.26
N ALA A 635 13.08 -23.21 40.32
CA ALA A 635 12.57 -22.10 39.48
C ALA A 635 12.74 -22.41 37.98
N ASP A 636 11.75 -22.12 37.18
CA ASP A 636 11.87 -22.20 35.72
C ASP A 636 12.76 -21.07 35.13
N ARG A 637 12.91 -21.06 33.80
CA ARG A 637 13.80 -20.10 33.16
C ARG A 637 13.33 -18.63 33.31
N LEU A 638 12.02 -18.37 33.28
CA LEU A 638 11.48 -17.02 33.44
C LEU A 638 11.45 -16.60 34.90
N GLU A 639 11.14 -17.49 35.81
CA GLU A 639 11.22 -17.25 37.24
C GLU A 639 12.67 -16.91 37.72
N GLY A 640 13.67 -17.35 36.98
CA GLY A 640 15.09 -17.04 37.24
C GLY A 640 15.55 -15.66 36.74
N GLU A 641 14.68 -14.88 36.12
CA GLU A 641 15.04 -13.53 35.66
C GLU A 641 15.19 -12.51 36.79
N SER A 642 15.78 -11.35 36.49
CA SER A 642 16.04 -10.30 37.51
C SER A 642 14.75 -9.67 38.02
N LEU A 643 14.77 -9.14 39.26
CA LEU A 643 13.62 -8.42 39.81
C LEU A 643 13.19 -7.27 38.89
N SER A 644 14.12 -6.53 38.30
CA SER A 644 13.81 -5.44 37.36
C SER A 644 13.11 -5.93 36.09
N PHE A 645 13.31 -7.18 35.67
CA PHE A 645 12.55 -7.78 34.57
C PHE A 645 11.07 -7.95 35.00
N HIS A 646 10.82 -8.51 36.18
CA HIS A 646 9.46 -8.72 36.70
C HIS A 646 8.73 -7.41 37.02
N GLU A 647 9.46 -6.36 37.42
CA GLU A 647 8.89 -4.99 37.58
C GLU A 647 8.41 -4.46 36.24
N ARG A 648 9.20 -4.54 35.17
CA ARG A 648 8.75 -4.12 33.83
C ARG A 648 7.53 -4.90 33.35
N VAL A 649 7.47 -6.20 33.63
CA VAL A 649 6.32 -7.05 33.30
C VAL A 649 5.07 -6.60 34.04
N ARG A 650 5.16 -6.30 35.37
CA ARG A 650 4.04 -5.77 36.14
C ARG A 650 3.54 -4.45 35.59
N TYR A 651 4.42 -3.49 35.37
CA TYR A 651 4.02 -2.19 34.80
C TYR A 651 3.36 -2.34 33.43
N ALA A 652 3.85 -3.23 32.58
CA ALA A 652 3.22 -3.49 31.29
C ALA A 652 1.79 -4.06 31.41
N PHE A 653 1.54 -4.95 32.39
CA PHE A 653 0.17 -5.41 32.66
C PHE A 653 -0.75 -4.28 33.11
N LEU A 654 -0.27 -3.39 33.97
CA LEU A 654 -1.05 -2.24 34.44
C LEU A 654 -1.33 -1.25 33.28
N ASP A 655 -0.36 -1.02 32.41
CA ASP A 655 -0.54 -0.17 31.22
C ASP A 655 -1.57 -0.77 30.26
N LEU A 656 -1.53 -2.10 30.04
CA LEU A 656 -2.52 -2.80 29.22
C LEU A 656 -3.93 -2.70 29.81
N ALA A 657 -4.05 -2.84 31.11
CA ALA A 657 -5.32 -2.72 31.83
C ALA A 657 -5.86 -1.28 31.77
N ALA A 658 -4.99 -0.28 31.92
CA ALA A 658 -5.38 1.13 31.81
C ALA A 658 -5.84 1.49 30.39
N ALA A 659 -5.24 0.88 29.34
CA ALA A 659 -5.61 1.10 27.96
C ALA A 659 -7.00 0.54 27.59
N ASP A 660 -7.49 -0.50 28.29
CA ASP A 660 -8.79 -1.14 28.02
C ASP A 660 -9.54 -1.50 29.32
N ALA A 661 -9.78 -0.51 30.16
CA ALA A 661 -10.36 -0.67 31.50
C ALA A 661 -11.73 -1.40 31.54
N ARG A 662 -12.47 -1.45 30.41
CA ARG A 662 -13.76 -2.16 30.36
C ARG A 662 -13.61 -3.68 30.33
N ARG A 663 -12.51 -4.16 29.77
CA ARG A 663 -12.22 -5.58 29.61
C ARG A 663 -11.43 -6.15 30.80
N TYR A 664 -10.77 -5.31 31.58
CA TYR A 664 -9.97 -5.72 32.71
C TYR A 664 -10.71 -5.61 34.05
N LEU A 665 -10.47 -6.63 34.89
CA LEU A 665 -10.73 -6.60 36.32
C LEU A 665 -9.36 -6.71 37.01
N ILE A 666 -8.93 -5.64 37.66
CA ILE A 666 -7.68 -5.64 38.45
C ILE A 666 -8.02 -5.98 39.89
N VAL A 667 -7.37 -7.03 40.42
CA VAL A 667 -7.57 -7.49 41.81
C VAL A 667 -6.24 -7.56 42.53
N ASP A 668 -6.18 -7.06 43.73
CA ASP A 668 -5.01 -7.17 44.61
C ASP A 668 -4.80 -8.65 45.01
N ALA A 669 -3.73 -9.25 44.50
CA ALA A 669 -3.41 -10.64 44.76
C ALA A 669 -2.74 -10.89 46.11
N THR A 670 -2.65 -9.89 46.98
CA THR A 670 -2.23 -10.05 48.39
C THR A 670 -3.37 -10.50 49.27
N LEU A 671 -4.63 -10.30 48.85
CA LEU A 671 -5.85 -10.69 49.54
C LEU A 671 -5.98 -12.23 49.69
N PRO A 672 -6.78 -12.74 50.66
CA PRO A 672 -7.13 -14.14 50.74
C PRO A 672 -7.76 -14.67 49.46
N ALA A 673 -7.49 -15.93 49.12
CA ALA A 673 -7.92 -16.53 47.83
C ALA A 673 -9.46 -16.51 47.69
N GLU A 674 -10.19 -16.69 48.78
CA GLU A 674 -11.65 -16.67 48.83
C GLU A 674 -12.23 -15.30 48.54
N GLU A 675 -11.59 -14.24 49.05
CA GLU A 675 -12.00 -12.83 48.79
C GLU A 675 -11.78 -12.47 47.31
N ILE A 676 -10.64 -12.85 46.76
CA ILE A 676 -10.36 -12.66 45.33
C ILE A 676 -11.40 -13.42 44.48
N ALA A 677 -11.70 -14.68 44.85
CA ALA A 677 -12.69 -15.50 44.15
C ALA A 677 -14.09 -14.87 44.17
N ALA A 678 -14.49 -14.27 45.29
CA ALA A 678 -15.78 -13.59 45.40
C ALA A 678 -15.89 -12.38 44.45
N VAL A 679 -14.85 -11.54 44.40
CA VAL A 679 -14.78 -10.38 43.45
C VAL A 679 -14.80 -10.82 42.00
N VAL A 680 -14.05 -11.88 41.66
CA VAL A 680 -14.03 -12.44 40.30
C VAL A 680 -15.39 -13.02 39.94
N ALA A 681 -16.00 -13.79 40.83
CA ALA A 681 -17.30 -14.39 40.62
C ALA A 681 -18.41 -13.35 40.40
N GLU A 682 -18.43 -12.27 41.17
CA GLU A 682 -19.35 -11.16 40.99
C GLU A 682 -19.21 -10.54 39.59
N ARG A 683 -17.98 -10.25 39.17
CA ARG A 683 -17.71 -9.66 37.84
C ARG A 683 -18.11 -10.60 36.71
N VAL A 684 -17.79 -11.89 36.82
CA VAL A 684 -18.15 -12.91 35.82
C VAL A 684 -19.67 -13.06 35.74
N GLY A 685 -20.39 -13.02 36.88
CA GLY A 685 -21.84 -13.08 36.91
C GLY A 685 -22.51 -11.99 36.07
N SER A 686 -21.91 -10.80 35.99
CA SER A 686 -22.44 -9.70 35.16
C SER A 686 -22.41 -9.98 33.66
N PHE A 687 -21.65 -10.97 33.19
CA PHE A 687 -21.56 -11.40 31.77
C PHE A 687 -22.45 -12.59 31.47
N MET A 688 -23.00 -13.27 32.50
CA MET A 688 -23.84 -14.47 32.29
C MET A 688 -25.23 -14.07 31.82
N PRO A 689 -25.81 -14.74 30.80
CA PRO A 689 -27.20 -14.55 30.46
C PRO A 689 -28.08 -15.05 31.60
N ALA A 690 -29.10 -14.27 31.99
CA ALA A 690 -30.09 -14.69 32.97
C ALA A 690 -30.77 -16.00 32.47
N HIS A 691 -30.73 -17.06 33.29
CA HIS A 691 -31.39 -18.31 32.95
C HIS A 691 -32.91 -18.10 32.89
N PRO A 692 -33.63 -18.59 31.84
CA PRO A 692 -35.09 -18.54 31.81
C PRO A 692 -35.67 -19.57 32.76
N GLY A 693 -35.68 -19.32 34.05
CA GLY A 693 -36.17 -20.22 35.09
C GLY A 693 -35.83 -19.83 36.51
N ASP A 694 -34.93 -18.91 36.69
CA ASP A 694 -34.47 -18.49 37.98
C ASP A 694 -35.44 -17.46 38.58
N GLY A 695 -36.27 -17.91 39.54
CA GLY A 695 -36.85 -17.06 40.53
C GLY A 695 -35.74 -16.32 41.31
N ALA A 696 -36.03 -15.18 41.88
CA ALA A 696 -35.16 -14.14 42.42
C ALA A 696 -34.01 -14.48 43.39
N ASP A 697 -33.54 -15.77 43.46
CA ASP A 697 -32.58 -16.25 44.44
C ASP A 697 -31.31 -16.92 43.85
N ALA A 698 -31.11 -16.87 42.54
CA ALA A 698 -29.91 -17.48 41.90
C ALA A 698 -28.93 -16.41 41.47
N TRP A 699 -27.76 -16.44 42.03
CA TRP A 699 -26.59 -15.52 41.95
C TRP A 699 -26.75 -14.25 42.84
N PRO A 700 -25.72 -13.86 43.63
CA PRO A 700 -25.87 -12.74 44.54
C PRO A 700 -26.38 -11.52 43.78
N PRO A 701 -27.46 -10.85 44.28
CA PRO A 701 -28.05 -9.73 43.56
C PRO A 701 -26.98 -8.67 43.34
N ALA A 702 -26.91 -8.16 42.12
CA ALA A 702 -26.10 -7.00 41.84
C ALA A 702 -26.53 -5.88 42.76
N GLY A 703 -25.72 -5.56 43.73
CA GLY A 703 -25.91 -4.35 44.56
C GLY A 703 -25.97 -3.12 43.65
N PRO A 704 -26.56 -2.03 44.13
CA PRO A 704 -26.68 -0.83 43.32
C PRO A 704 -25.30 -0.42 42.76
N THR A 705 -25.25 -0.14 41.49
CA THR A 705 -24.05 0.14 40.68
C THR A 705 -23.29 1.42 41.07
N ASP A 706 -23.65 2.04 42.21
CA ASP A 706 -23.07 3.31 42.66
C ASP A 706 -21.84 3.16 43.60
N ASP A 707 -21.49 1.92 44.03
CA ASP A 707 -20.36 1.68 44.94
C ASP A 707 -19.23 0.82 44.28
N VAL A 708 -18.93 1.01 43.00
CA VAL A 708 -17.69 0.49 42.45
C VAL A 708 -16.57 1.40 42.96
N PRO A 709 -15.61 0.90 43.78
CA PRO A 709 -14.48 1.74 44.20
C PRO A 709 -13.77 2.23 42.95
N ALA A 710 -13.53 3.54 42.88
CA ALA A 710 -12.75 4.14 41.83
C ALA A 710 -11.40 3.38 41.71
N PRO A 711 -10.92 3.08 40.51
CA PRO A 711 -9.65 2.41 40.35
C PRO A 711 -8.58 3.17 41.13
N PRO A 712 -7.63 2.48 41.82
CA PRO A 712 -6.59 3.13 42.58
C PRO A 712 -5.90 4.15 41.70
N GLN A 713 -5.88 5.41 42.14
CA GLN A 713 -5.16 6.46 41.41
C GLN A 713 -3.69 6.07 41.39
N VAL A 714 -3.15 5.89 40.18
CA VAL A 714 -1.71 5.75 39.96
C VAL A 714 -1.06 6.98 40.59
N PRO A 715 -0.09 6.82 41.51
CA PRO A 715 0.61 7.98 42.09
C PRO A 715 1.21 8.79 40.96
N GLU A 716 0.83 10.02 40.80
CA GLU A 716 1.44 10.99 39.92
C GLU A 716 2.91 11.11 40.35
N LEU A 717 3.81 10.63 39.51
CA LEU A 717 5.24 10.79 39.73
C LEU A 717 5.54 12.28 39.84
N ALA A 718 5.96 12.72 41.00
CA ALA A 718 6.47 14.07 41.18
C ALA A 718 7.57 14.33 40.15
N PRO A 719 7.64 15.50 39.53
CA PRO A 719 8.68 15.83 38.59
C PRO A 719 10.03 15.71 39.30
N GLU A 720 10.94 14.89 38.73
CA GLU A 720 12.32 14.78 39.19
C GLU A 720 12.95 16.18 39.14
N GLU A 721 13.39 16.67 40.32
CA GLU A 721 14.26 17.84 40.42
C GLU A 721 15.58 17.55 39.64
N PRO A 722 16.07 18.51 38.88
CA PRO A 722 17.35 18.33 38.18
C PRO A 722 18.47 18.21 39.20
N LEU A 723 19.17 17.09 39.21
CA LEU A 723 20.39 16.91 39.97
C LEU A 723 21.43 17.95 39.52
N GLU A 724 21.75 18.89 40.41
CA GLU A 724 22.87 19.81 40.23
C GLU A 724 24.20 19.02 40.16
N PRO A 725 25.12 19.37 39.27
CA PRO A 725 26.43 18.74 39.23
C PRO A 725 27.27 19.17 40.44
N SER A 726 27.59 18.25 41.31
CA SER A 726 28.59 18.45 42.38
C SER A 726 29.96 18.74 41.80
N VAL A 727 30.40 19.96 41.97
CA VAL A 727 31.76 20.41 41.70
C VAL A 727 32.67 19.94 42.86
N GLU A 728 33.43 18.90 42.65
CA GLU A 728 34.63 18.61 43.52
C GLU A 728 35.86 19.28 42.94
N SER A 729 36.32 20.28 43.68
CA SER A 729 37.60 20.91 43.52
C SER A 729 38.67 20.03 44.23
N GLY A 730 39.63 19.54 43.49
CA GLY A 730 40.79 18.83 44.01
C GLY A 730 42.03 19.13 43.18
N SER A 731 42.81 20.06 43.68
CA SER A 731 44.18 20.41 43.23
C SER A 731 45.19 19.28 43.46
N GLY A 732 46.10 19.06 42.55
CA GLY A 732 47.29 18.22 42.79
C GLY A 732 48.14 17.99 41.55
N ALA A 733 49.27 18.65 41.59
CA ALA A 733 50.36 18.65 40.62
C ALA A 733 51.06 17.30 40.42
N GLY A 734 51.71 17.13 39.27
CA GLY A 734 52.99 16.41 39.26
C GLY A 734 53.20 15.40 38.13
N GLU A 735 54.15 15.78 37.26
CA GLU A 735 55.21 14.99 36.62
C GLU A 735 54.92 13.96 35.51
N SER A 736 55.36 14.37 34.35
CA SER A 736 56.27 13.71 33.38
C SER A 736 56.45 12.19 33.38
N GLY A 737 56.29 11.57 32.23
CA GLY A 737 56.69 10.20 31.94
C GLY A 737 56.53 9.78 30.50
N ASN A 738 57.59 9.97 29.76
CA ASN A 738 57.87 9.51 28.40
C ASN A 738 57.84 7.96 28.31
N GLY A 739 57.20 7.35 27.34
CA GLY A 739 57.23 5.91 27.14
C GLY A 739 56.68 5.46 25.79
N ARG A 740 57.54 5.49 24.79
CA ARG A 740 57.36 4.72 23.54
C ARG A 740 57.26 3.24 23.86
N ASN A 741 56.26 2.53 23.28
CA ASN A 741 56.50 1.15 22.86
C ASN A 741 55.64 0.76 21.67
N ARG A 742 56.34 0.30 20.67
CA ARG A 742 55.93 -0.55 19.54
C ARG A 742 55.41 -1.89 20.08
N PHE A 743 54.39 -2.45 19.45
CA PHE A 743 54.24 -3.91 19.22
C PHE A 743 53.10 -4.05 18.20
N ASP A 744 53.40 -4.51 17.09
CA ASP A 744 53.45 -5.82 16.44
C ASP A 744 52.10 -6.30 15.88
N ARG A 745 52.18 -6.58 14.61
CA ARG A 745 51.18 -7.17 13.70
C ARG A 745 50.87 -8.59 14.15
N GLU A 746 49.59 -8.96 14.14
CA GLU A 746 49.16 -10.36 14.07
C GLU A 746 48.50 -10.71 12.74
N PRO A 747 48.63 -11.95 12.25
CA PRO A 747 48.35 -12.31 10.88
C PRO A 747 46.94 -12.90 10.69
N THR A 748 46.41 -12.70 9.51
CA THR A 748 45.17 -13.23 8.93
C THR A 748 45.22 -14.77 8.80
N PRO A 749 44.16 -15.53 9.14
CA PRO A 749 44.10 -16.95 8.78
C PRO A 749 43.49 -17.16 7.40
N ALA A 750 44.12 -18.07 6.67
CA ALA A 750 43.83 -18.50 5.30
C ALA A 750 42.54 -19.31 5.18
N LYS A 751 41.88 -19.20 4.00
CA LYS A 751 40.81 -20.06 3.53
C LYS A 751 41.31 -21.48 3.24
N PRO A 752 40.52 -22.55 3.52
CA PRO A 752 40.74 -23.86 2.96
C PRO A 752 40.08 -24.06 1.59
N PRO A 753 40.60 -24.96 0.74
CA PRO A 753 40.14 -25.14 -0.63
C PRO A 753 38.92 -26.08 -0.76
N LEU A 754 38.09 -25.77 -1.77
CA LEU A 754 37.02 -26.62 -2.26
C LEU A 754 37.59 -27.82 -3.03
N SER A 755 37.26 -29.04 -2.60
CA SER A 755 37.39 -30.23 -3.44
C SER A 755 36.10 -31.08 -3.37
N ASN A 756 35.53 -31.27 -4.55
CA ASN A 756 34.78 -32.43 -5.08
C ASN A 756 33.92 -33.27 -4.13
N LEU A 757 32.62 -33.23 -4.37
CA LEU A 757 31.76 -34.42 -4.23
C LEU A 757 30.73 -34.40 -5.37
N ASP A 758 31.08 -35.10 -6.41
CA ASP A 758 30.20 -35.55 -7.50
C ASP A 758 29.62 -36.91 -7.14
N SER A 759 28.43 -37.15 -7.68
CA SER A 759 27.77 -38.46 -7.83
C SER A 759 27.19 -39.15 -6.59
N ARG A 760 25.85 -39.13 -6.52
CA ARG A 760 24.91 -40.28 -6.42
C ARG A 760 23.57 -39.80 -5.86
N LEU A 761 22.62 -39.72 -6.74
CA LEU A 761 21.30 -40.38 -6.58
C LEU A 761 20.40 -39.97 -7.76
N ARG A 762 19.96 -41.00 -8.43
CA ARG A 762 19.01 -41.03 -9.56
C ARG A 762 17.63 -40.51 -9.19
#